data_e3e720c2cef48a0f03a9a5adaae905e1
#
_entry.id   e3e720c2cef48a0f03a9a5adaae905e1
#
_cell.length_a   1.000
_cell.length_b   1.000
_cell.length_c   1.000
_cell.angle_alpha   90.00
_cell.angle_beta   90.00
_cell.angle_gamma   90.00
#
_symmetry.space_group_name_H-M   'P 1'
#
loop_
_entity.id
_entity.type
_entity.pdbx_description
1 polymer ?
#
loop_
_entity_poly.entity_id
_entity_poly.type
_entity_poly.pdbx_seq_one_letter_code
_entity_poly.pdbx_strand_id
1 'polypeptide(L)'
;MRKSNLIALALSIVLTALSATAQKTAYGYTMMPTTSPALYSFNLSDLTTTTKLGTYSKADPRSGAAVKGTLYMMGVDDDFNVWFYSMNLSTGESETIEKLGDITIPTDMAYDYTTETMYSIANSESVDGVSALSTVDLSTGKITSVCENLGASCKAIAIDARGQMYMLTNTGYLLKVNKSTGENNVLGHTGVQMATWWNFQSMEFDRETGVLYLAAWTKDEKTVLYTVDTTNGKATQMGTIGNGNHMIALTIPYEPAAGTAPDRVSGLRLEPDQGGALHGTLYWTNPVNDYSGSPLTGALTIEVVNTVTGEKVVLEDCRPDEAMELPVEVGEAGMYGFTVTAANDFGASLEQMAEGWIGHDVPGAPTDAKATLDKTQLLVNDITWTAPATGAHGGFLDKNSLTYDVVRLNDGLVVAEGLTATSFRDIKLPEELARYNYQITAKNADGMGESAKTNDLVNGTALDCPYVAPFNSWEESGQFWTVLDANEDGYPFVWYKDYMNMFGQGYDKCYFIYQPNEVFYGFDFIISPPINFTEGHEYKVTATVSNDDIAGYREESFRFYTMAGYDLNGAVPLGNEAYTVKHPGEFRDYSITFTVEDDGYGSADETFPSFIALCCTSHYDMGMLLVSQMAIEDITPAQHQRGDVNGDGEVNIADVNALIDMILKGEASDNADVNSDGEVNIADVNNLIDLILTM
;
A
#
# COMPACT_ATOMS: atom_id res chain seq x y z
N MET A 1 -67.24 -37.40 -13.83
CA MET A 1 -66.36 -36.66 -14.72
C MET A 1 -65.35 -35.91 -13.86
N ARG A 2 -64.20 -36.48 -13.60
CA ARG A 2 -63.09 -35.88 -12.87
C ARG A 2 -62.01 -35.54 -13.90
N LYS A 3 -61.71 -34.25 -14.06
CA LYS A 3 -60.54 -33.80 -14.83
C LYS A 3 -59.33 -33.82 -13.92
N SER A 4 -58.41 -34.70 -14.23
CA SER A 4 -57.09 -34.75 -13.62
C SER A 4 -56.21 -33.65 -14.24
N ASN A 5 -55.77 -32.70 -13.42
CA ASN A 5 -54.74 -31.74 -13.79
C ASN A 5 -53.39 -32.41 -13.65
N LEU A 6 -52.71 -32.67 -14.76
CA LEU A 6 -51.28 -32.95 -14.80
C LEU A 6 -50.55 -31.60 -14.62
N ILE A 7 -49.90 -31.44 -13.52
CA ILE A 7 -48.88 -30.38 -13.33
C ILE A 7 -47.59 -30.92 -13.95
N ALA A 8 -47.25 -30.42 -15.12
CA ALA A 8 -45.97 -30.62 -15.73
C ALA A 8 -44.96 -29.74 -14.99
N LEU A 9 -44.10 -30.39 -14.19
CA LEU A 9 -42.94 -29.74 -13.57
C LEU A 9 -41.90 -29.49 -14.69
N ALA A 10 -41.88 -28.31 -15.26
CA ALA A 10 -40.84 -27.87 -16.17
C ALA A 10 -39.58 -27.62 -15.32
N LEU A 11 -38.67 -28.60 -15.31
CA LEU A 11 -37.32 -28.46 -14.79
C LEU A 11 -36.58 -27.57 -15.80
N SER A 12 -36.58 -26.27 -15.60
CA SER A 12 -35.69 -25.35 -16.31
C SER A 12 -34.26 -25.63 -15.87
N ILE A 13 -33.57 -26.44 -16.66
CA ILE A 13 -32.10 -26.48 -16.61
C ILE A 13 -31.66 -25.12 -17.15
N VAL A 14 -31.29 -24.21 -16.24
CA VAL A 14 -30.51 -23.04 -16.59
C VAL A 14 -29.15 -23.58 -16.99
N LEU A 15 -28.98 -23.90 -18.28
CA LEU A 15 -27.63 -23.90 -18.86
C LEU A 15 -27.18 -22.44 -18.82
N THR A 16 -26.39 -22.10 -17.84
CA THR A 16 -25.48 -20.97 -17.96
C THR A 16 -24.57 -21.31 -19.13
N ALA A 17 -24.91 -20.84 -20.30
CA ALA A 17 -23.94 -20.67 -21.36
C ALA A 17 -22.97 -19.60 -20.82
N LEU A 18 -21.88 -20.06 -20.16
CA LEU A 18 -20.67 -19.25 -20.18
C LEU A 18 -20.42 -19.03 -21.68
N SER A 19 -20.66 -17.83 -22.16
CA SER A 19 -20.06 -17.37 -23.39
C SER A 19 -18.57 -17.59 -23.21
N ALA A 20 -18.03 -18.57 -23.94
CA ALA A 20 -16.60 -18.76 -24.02
C ALA A 20 -16.06 -17.51 -24.71
N THR A 21 -15.78 -16.44 -23.97
CA THR A 21 -14.72 -15.53 -24.37
C THR A 21 -13.56 -16.43 -24.69
N ALA A 22 -13.07 -16.39 -25.93
CA ALA A 22 -12.01 -17.27 -26.38
C ALA A 22 -10.90 -17.22 -25.34
N GLN A 23 -10.65 -18.35 -24.65
CA GLN A 23 -9.72 -18.43 -23.54
C GLN A 23 -8.37 -17.99 -24.06
N LYS A 24 -7.97 -16.75 -23.78
CA LYS A 24 -6.73 -16.20 -24.30
C LYS A 24 -5.54 -16.80 -23.57
N THR A 25 -4.74 -17.57 -24.28
CA THR A 25 -3.55 -18.21 -23.75
C THR A 25 -2.39 -17.23 -23.75
N ALA A 26 -1.78 -17.04 -22.59
CA ALA A 26 -0.52 -16.34 -22.43
C ALA A 26 0.61 -17.33 -22.09
N TYR A 27 1.84 -16.92 -22.31
CA TYR A 27 3.03 -17.68 -22.05
C TYR A 27 4.03 -16.85 -21.25
N GLY A 28 4.90 -17.52 -20.50
CA GLY A 28 6.01 -16.88 -19.82
C GLY A 28 7.07 -17.90 -19.43
N TYR A 29 8.29 -17.45 -19.34
CA TYR A 29 9.40 -18.30 -18.93
C TYR A 29 9.76 -18.02 -17.46
N THR A 30 9.83 -19.07 -16.63
CA THR A 30 10.26 -18.91 -15.24
C THR A 30 11.78 -18.90 -15.14
N MET A 31 12.34 -18.09 -14.24
CA MET A 31 13.77 -17.99 -13.99
C MET A 31 14.11 -18.25 -12.51
N MET A 32 15.39 -18.26 -12.18
CA MET A 32 15.83 -18.35 -10.77
C MET A 32 15.14 -17.24 -9.91
N PRO A 33 14.77 -17.52 -8.65
CA PRO A 33 15.21 -18.66 -7.82
C PRO A 33 14.39 -19.95 -7.94
N THR A 34 13.63 -20.15 -9.02
CA THR A 34 12.90 -21.42 -9.19
C THR A 34 13.83 -22.60 -9.39
N THR A 35 13.47 -23.77 -8.86
CA THR A 35 14.30 -24.98 -8.93
C THR A 35 14.36 -25.63 -10.33
N SER A 36 13.52 -25.18 -11.26
CA SER A 36 13.41 -25.75 -12.62
C SER A 36 12.84 -24.70 -13.58
N PRO A 37 13.65 -23.73 -14.05
CA PRO A 37 13.22 -22.76 -15.06
C PRO A 37 12.63 -23.43 -16.29
N ALA A 38 11.50 -22.92 -16.80
CA ALA A 38 10.79 -23.50 -17.95
C ALA A 38 9.82 -22.51 -18.57
N LEU A 39 9.45 -22.78 -19.82
CA LEU A 39 8.33 -22.14 -20.50
C LEU A 39 7.01 -22.73 -19.98
N TYR A 40 6.09 -21.87 -19.61
CA TYR A 40 4.74 -22.22 -19.19
C TYR A 40 3.70 -21.50 -20.05
N SER A 41 2.56 -22.15 -20.24
CA SER A 41 1.33 -21.51 -20.72
C SER A 41 0.32 -21.40 -19.59
N PHE A 42 -0.52 -20.39 -19.64
CA PHE A 42 -1.64 -20.15 -18.73
C PHE A 42 -2.73 -19.36 -19.43
N ASN A 43 -3.92 -19.33 -18.82
CA ASN A 43 -5.04 -18.57 -19.33
C ASN A 43 -5.15 -17.22 -18.61
N LEU A 44 -5.36 -16.12 -19.34
CA LEU A 44 -5.53 -14.79 -18.72
C LEU A 44 -6.77 -14.70 -17.81
N SER A 45 -7.78 -15.55 -18.02
CA SER A 45 -8.95 -15.65 -17.15
C SER A 45 -8.80 -16.64 -15.98
N ASP A 46 -7.75 -17.50 -15.99
CA ASP A 46 -7.41 -18.42 -14.89
C ASP A 46 -5.91 -18.47 -14.71
N LEU A 47 -5.40 -17.63 -13.83
CA LEU A 47 -3.98 -17.51 -13.54
C LEU A 47 -3.44 -18.66 -12.67
N THR A 48 -4.31 -19.43 -12.03
CA THR A 48 -3.92 -20.46 -11.06
C THR A 48 -3.39 -21.72 -11.73
N THR A 49 -3.86 -22.00 -12.94
CA THR A 49 -3.49 -23.22 -13.71
C THR A 49 -2.40 -22.88 -14.72
N THR A 50 -1.23 -23.50 -14.57
CA THR A 50 -0.10 -23.34 -15.51
C THR A 50 0.32 -24.67 -16.08
N THR A 51 0.65 -24.72 -17.37
CA THR A 51 1.12 -25.94 -18.06
C THR A 51 2.58 -25.75 -18.49
N LYS A 52 3.46 -26.62 -18.00
CA LYS A 52 4.86 -26.63 -18.40
C LYS A 52 4.99 -27.19 -19.83
N LEU A 53 5.72 -26.47 -20.70
CA LEU A 53 5.90 -26.82 -22.10
C LEU A 53 7.32 -27.30 -22.41
N GLY A 54 8.35 -26.56 -22.04
CA GLY A 54 9.72 -26.90 -22.37
C GLY A 54 10.76 -26.15 -21.54
N THR A 55 12.03 -26.54 -21.74
CA THR A 55 13.17 -25.93 -21.05
C THR A 55 14.34 -25.74 -22.03
N TYR A 56 15.18 -24.72 -21.76
CA TYR A 56 16.48 -24.57 -22.41
C TYR A 56 17.57 -24.73 -21.35
N SER A 57 18.51 -25.66 -21.58
CA SER A 57 19.45 -26.11 -20.54
C SER A 57 20.84 -25.49 -20.63
N LYS A 58 21.13 -24.70 -21.69
CA LYS A 58 22.47 -24.15 -21.91
C LYS A 58 22.70 -22.79 -21.28
N ALA A 59 21.62 -22.06 -20.94
CA ALA A 59 21.69 -20.74 -20.36
C ALA A 59 20.50 -20.48 -19.45
N ASP A 60 20.70 -19.70 -18.39
CA ASP A 60 19.66 -19.17 -17.53
C ASP A 60 19.00 -17.95 -18.22
N PRO A 61 17.68 -17.96 -18.46
CA PRO A 61 16.99 -16.94 -19.24
C PRO A 61 17.00 -15.56 -18.53
N ARG A 62 17.04 -14.51 -19.33
CA ARG A 62 17.01 -13.12 -18.82
C ARG A 62 15.94 -12.27 -19.52
N SER A 63 15.74 -12.44 -20.81
CA SER A 63 14.79 -11.65 -21.61
C SER A 63 14.24 -12.45 -22.76
N GLY A 64 13.09 -12.02 -23.31
CA GLY A 64 12.52 -12.66 -24.49
C GLY A 64 11.25 -11.99 -24.98
N ALA A 65 10.95 -12.17 -26.26
CA ALA A 65 9.70 -11.79 -26.90
C ALA A 65 9.34 -12.73 -28.04
N ALA A 66 8.06 -12.86 -28.35
CA ALA A 66 7.60 -13.78 -29.37
C ALA A 66 7.29 -13.09 -30.70
N VAL A 67 7.53 -13.85 -31.78
CA VAL A 67 7.14 -13.52 -33.13
C VAL A 67 6.46 -14.73 -33.76
N LYS A 68 5.19 -14.59 -34.15
CA LYS A 68 4.42 -15.62 -34.88
C LYS A 68 4.57 -17.05 -34.29
N GLY A 69 4.31 -17.19 -32.99
CA GLY A 69 4.36 -18.48 -32.29
C GLY A 69 5.75 -19.00 -31.92
N THR A 70 6.81 -18.24 -32.19
CA THR A 70 8.19 -18.53 -31.80
C THR A 70 8.66 -17.49 -30.74
N LEU A 71 9.05 -17.95 -29.56
CA LEU A 71 9.65 -17.12 -28.52
C LEU A 71 11.16 -17.06 -28.71
N TYR A 72 11.70 -15.86 -28.94
CA TYR A 72 13.14 -15.59 -29.02
C TYR A 72 13.62 -15.13 -27.65
N MET A 73 14.73 -15.69 -27.18
CA MET A 73 15.23 -15.45 -25.82
C MET A 73 16.74 -15.24 -25.80
N MET A 74 17.16 -14.46 -24.82
CA MET A 74 18.56 -14.37 -24.40
C MET A 74 18.72 -14.87 -22.96
N GLY A 75 19.80 -15.59 -22.71
CA GLY A 75 20.14 -16.13 -21.40
C GLY A 75 21.66 -16.19 -21.22
N VAL A 76 22.10 -16.42 -19.99
CA VAL A 76 23.54 -16.44 -19.59
C VAL A 76 23.91 -17.81 -19.07
N ASP A 77 25.05 -18.35 -19.54
CA ASP A 77 25.64 -19.57 -18.98
C ASP A 77 26.48 -19.28 -17.71
N ASP A 78 26.98 -20.33 -17.07
CA ASP A 78 27.79 -20.22 -15.85
C ASP A 78 29.13 -19.47 -16.07
N ASP A 79 29.58 -19.35 -17.32
CA ASP A 79 30.79 -18.62 -17.73
C ASP A 79 30.49 -17.18 -18.18
N PHE A 80 29.27 -16.69 -17.93
CA PHE A 80 28.76 -15.36 -18.32
C PHE A 80 28.66 -15.13 -19.83
N ASN A 81 28.64 -16.16 -20.68
CA ASN A 81 28.37 -15.98 -22.08
C ASN A 81 26.87 -15.88 -22.34
N VAL A 82 26.48 -14.94 -23.18
CA VAL A 82 25.11 -14.79 -23.64
C VAL A 82 24.81 -15.77 -24.78
N TRP A 83 23.70 -16.48 -24.65
CA TRP A 83 23.15 -17.37 -25.65
C TRP A 83 21.86 -16.79 -26.20
N PHE A 84 21.75 -16.76 -27.54
CA PHE A 84 20.52 -16.44 -28.26
C PHE A 84 19.90 -17.73 -28.79
N TYR A 85 18.61 -17.93 -28.47
CA TYR A 85 17.91 -19.17 -28.83
C TYR A 85 16.41 -18.88 -29.04
N SER A 86 15.72 -19.82 -29.70
CA SER A 86 14.29 -19.75 -29.90
C SER A 86 13.58 -20.93 -29.23
N MET A 87 12.29 -20.76 -28.96
CA MET A 87 11.40 -21.81 -28.45
C MET A 87 10.05 -21.72 -29.17
N ASN A 88 9.54 -22.89 -29.58
CA ASN A 88 8.19 -22.97 -30.11
C ASN A 88 7.16 -22.90 -28.97
N LEU A 89 6.23 -21.97 -29.05
CA LEU A 89 5.23 -21.72 -27.99
C LEU A 89 4.24 -22.90 -27.84
N SER A 90 3.97 -23.68 -28.88
CA SER A 90 3.02 -24.80 -28.83
C SER A 90 3.65 -26.10 -28.36
N THR A 91 4.92 -26.37 -28.70
CA THR A 91 5.61 -27.63 -28.39
C THR A 91 6.61 -27.50 -27.24
N GLY A 92 7.11 -26.29 -26.97
CA GLY A 92 8.18 -26.02 -26.00
C GLY A 92 9.57 -26.46 -26.50
N GLU A 93 9.68 -26.91 -27.77
CA GLU A 93 10.97 -27.27 -28.36
C GLU A 93 11.83 -26.01 -28.52
N SER A 94 13.13 -26.15 -28.21
CA SER A 94 14.09 -25.07 -28.27
C SER A 94 15.21 -25.29 -29.24
N GLU A 95 15.67 -24.26 -29.91
CA GLU A 95 16.78 -24.26 -30.84
C GLU A 95 17.79 -23.16 -30.49
N THR A 96 19.08 -23.50 -30.43
CA THR A 96 20.16 -22.52 -30.28
C THR A 96 20.39 -21.82 -31.60
N ILE A 97 20.30 -20.48 -31.61
CA ILE A 97 20.60 -19.69 -32.80
C ILE A 97 22.10 -19.34 -32.79
N GLU A 98 22.60 -18.71 -31.71
CA GLU A 98 23.99 -18.24 -31.63
C GLU A 98 24.49 -18.21 -30.20
N LYS A 99 25.81 -18.36 -29.99
CA LYS A 99 26.52 -18.00 -28.74
C LYS A 99 27.22 -16.66 -28.93
N LEU A 100 26.69 -15.61 -28.30
CA LEU A 100 27.11 -14.22 -28.50
C LEU A 100 28.37 -13.83 -27.70
N GLY A 101 28.75 -14.67 -26.71
CA GLY A 101 29.90 -14.40 -25.85
C GLY A 101 29.56 -13.44 -24.70
N ASP A 102 30.58 -12.71 -24.23
CA ASP A 102 30.44 -11.74 -23.11
C ASP A 102 29.96 -10.40 -23.69
N ILE A 103 28.66 -10.16 -23.62
CA ILE A 103 28.00 -8.92 -24.03
C ILE A 103 27.02 -8.49 -22.93
N THR A 104 26.65 -7.22 -22.92
CA THR A 104 25.58 -6.73 -22.02
C THR A 104 24.24 -7.38 -22.37
N ILE A 105 23.71 -8.17 -21.43
CA ILE A 105 22.48 -8.90 -21.66
C ILE A 105 21.25 -8.00 -21.55
N PRO A 106 20.28 -8.09 -22.48
CA PRO A 106 19.02 -7.41 -22.37
C PRO A 106 18.22 -7.81 -21.12
N THR A 107 17.58 -6.82 -20.50
CA THR A 107 16.66 -7.04 -19.37
C THR A 107 15.26 -7.42 -19.82
N ASP A 108 14.82 -6.95 -20.99
CA ASP A 108 13.57 -7.35 -21.63
C ASP A 108 13.60 -7.08 -23.14
N MET A 109 12.69 -7.68 -23.91
CA MET A 109 12.57 -7.54 -25.37
C MET A 109 11.10 -7.38 -25.77
N ALA A 110 10.85 -6.68 -26.90
CA ALA A 110 9.53 -6.55 -27.49
C ALA A 110 9.60 -6.50 -29.02
N TYR A 111 8.64 -7.14 -29.72
CA TYR A 111 8.59 -7.16 -31.18
C TYR A 111 7.56 -6.15 -31.68
N ASP A 112 8.00 -5.32 -32.64
CA ASP A 112 7.17 -4.40 -33.38
C ASP A 112 6.69 -5.03 -34.69
N TYR A 113 5.42 -5.40 -34.74
CA TYR A 113 4.80 -5.97 -35.94
C TYR A 113 4.61 -5.00 -37.08
N THR A 114 4.66 -3.68 -36.81
CA THR A 114 4.48 -2.64 -37.85
C THR A 114 5.76 -2.41 -38.65
N THR A 115 6.92 -2.64 -38.08
CA THR A 115 8.24 -2.49 -38.70
C THR A 115 9.01 -3.80 -38.81
N GLU A 116 8.42 -4.91 -38.34
CA GLU A 116 9.05 -6.24 -38.25
C GLU A 116 10.41 -6.20 -37.55
N THR A 117 10.49 -5.44 -36.45
CA THR A 117 11.74 -5.19 -35.71
C THR A 117 11.65 -5.68 -34.27
N MET A 118 12.62 -6.48 -33.83
CA MET A 118 12.79 -6.82 -32.42
C MET A 118 13.60 -5.73 -31.72
N TYR A 119 13.04 -5.19 -30.63
CA TYR A 119 13.71 -4.23 -29.75
C TYR A 119 14.12 -4.89 -28.45
N SER A 120 15.16 -4.35 -27.83
CA SER A 120 15.63 -4.76 -26.49
C SER A 120 16.05 -3.55 -25.67
N ILE A 121 15.94 -3.70 -24.35
CA ILE A 121 16.50 -2.77 -23.37
C ILE A 121 17.55 -3.49 -22.52
N ALA A 122 18.64 -2.78 -22.22
CA ALA A 122 19.72 -3.27 -21.35
C ALA A 122 20.25 -2.12 -20.49
N ASN A 123 21.07 -2.41 -19.49
CA ASN A 123 21.82 -1.34 -18.83
C ASN A 123 22.76 -0.69 -19.84
N SER A 124 22.87 0.64 -19.84
CA SER A 124 23.79 1.37 -20.70
C SER A 124 25.24 1.05 -20.32
N GLU A 125 26.07 0.87 -21.33
CA GLU A 125 27.54 0.72 -21.14
C GLU A 125 28.24 2.05 -21.01
N SER A 126 27.61 3.13 -21.46
CA SER A 126 28.20 4.47 -21.52
C SER A 126 27.73 5.42 -20.42
N VAL A 127 26.56 5.13 -19.79
CA VAL A 127 25.95 5.98 -18.76
C VAL A 127 25.42 5.12 -17.61
N ASP A 128 25.99 5.30 -16.44
CA ASP A 128 25.57 4.56 -15.24
C ASP A 128 24.12 4.88 -14.83
N GLY A 129 23.42 3.86 -14.33
CA GLY A 129 22.09 3.99 -13.74
C GLY A 129 20.94 4.18 -14.74
N VAL A 130 21.20 4.16 -16.04
CA VAL A 130 20.17 4.27 -17.08
C VAL A 130 20.17 3.06 -17.99
N SER A 131 19.11 2.90 -18.79
CA SER A 131 19.02 1.85 -19.81
C SER A 131 19.32 2.42 -21.21
N ALA A 132 19.80 1.53 -22.08
CA ALA A 132 19.95 1.71 -23.52
C ALA A 132 18.83 0.99 -24.26
N LEU A 133 18.43 1.53 -25.42
CA LEU A 133 17.51 0.92 -26.37
C LEU A 133 18.29 0.42 -27.58
N SER A 134 18.03 -0.81 -28.00
CA SER A 134 18.69 -1.45 -29.13
C SER A 134 17.72 -2.26 -29.97
N THR A 135 18.11 -2.64 -31.17
CA THR A 135 17.44 -3.66 -31.99
C THR A 135 18.20 -4.96 -31.97
N VAL A 136 17.50 -6.09 -32.19
CA VAL A 136 18.05 -7.44 -32.21
C VAL A 136 17.74 -8.09 -33.54
N ASP A 137 18.76 -8.55 -34.24
CA ASP A 137 18.63 -9.37 -35.45
C ASP A 137 18.22 -10.79 -35.08
N LEU A 138 17.05 -11.24 -35.52
CA LEU A 138 16.47 -12.53 -35.15
C LEU A 138 17.22 -13.73 -35.73
N SER A 139 18.03 -13.54 -36.75
CA SER A 139 18.81 -14.61 -37.37
C SER A 139 20.16 -14.86 -36.71
N THR A 140 20.71 -13.84 -36.04
CA THR A 140 22.07 -13.85 -35.49
C THR A 140 22.14 -13.48 -34.01
N GLY A 141 21.09 -12.87 -33.45
CA GLY A 141 21.09 -12.29 -32.09
C GLY A 141 21.89 -11.00 -31.97
N LYS A 142 22.41 -10.47 -33.09
CA LYS A 142 23.22 -9.23 -33.06
C LYS A 142 22.42 -8.06 -32.54
N ILE A 143 22.95 -7.41 -31.52
CA ILE A 143 22.39 -6.20 -30.92
C ILE A 143 22.98 -4.96 -31.62
N THR A 144 22.11 -4.01 -31.97
CA THR A 144 22.49 -2.75 -32.60
C THR A 144 21.85 -1.60 -31.81
N SER A 145 22.68 -0.69 -31.28
CA SER A 145 22.22 0.43 -30.46
C SER A 145 21.36 1.42 -31.25
N VAL A 146 20.25 1.85 -30.64
CA VAL A 146 19.38 2.95 -31.10
C VAL A 146 19.61 4.19 -30.25
N CYS A 147 19.66 4.03 -28.91
CA CYS A 147 19.85 5.10 -27.96
C CYS A 147 20.57 4.55 -26.71
N GLU A 148 21.70 5.16 -26.36
CA GLU A 148 22.52 4.74 -25.21
C GLU A 148 22.01 5.30 -23.86
N ASN A 149 21.13 6.29 -23.88
CA ASN A 149 20.64 6.94 -22.67
C ASN A 149 19.15 7.23 -22.76
N LEU A 150 18.35 6.40 -22.11
CA LEU A 150 16.91 6.59 -21.97
C LEU A 150 16.51 7.56 -20.84
N GLY A 151 17.49 8.10 -20.10
CA GLY A 151 17.23 8.97 -18.93
C GLY A 151 16.62 8.27 -17.72
N ALA A 152 16.42 6.95 -17.79
CA ALA A 152 15.85 6.15 -16.73
C ALA A 152 16.36 4.70 -16.77
N SER A 153 16.39 4.01 -15.64
CA SER A 153 16.61 2.57 -15.57
C SER A 153 15.30 1.83 -15.86
N CYS A 154 15.18 1.23 -17.05
CA CYS A 154 13.99 0.51 -17.49
C CYS A 154 14.12 -1.00 -17.26
N LYS A 155 13.02 -1.69 -16.88
CA LYS A 155 12.99 -3.10 -16.52
C LYS A 155 12.08 -3.94 -17.41
N ALA A 156 11.12 -3.33 -18.10
CA ALA A 156 10.29 -4.01 -19.09
C ALA A 156 9.96 -3.10 -20.26
N ILE A 157 9.67 -3.71 -21.41
CA ILE A 157 9.33 -3.04 -22.66
C ILE A 157 8.15 -3.76 -23.31
N ALA A 158 7.22 -3.00 -23.89
CA ALA A 158 6.12 -3.56 -24.69
C ALA A 158 5.80 -2.63 -25.87
N ILE A 159 5.30 -3.19 -26.95
CA ILE A 159 4.92 -2.45 -28.16
C ILE A 159 3.50 -2.85 -28.57
N ASP A 160 2.61 -1.86 -28.72
CA ASP A 160 1.23 -2.10 -29.09
C ASP A 160 1.05 -2.45 -30.60
N ALA A 161 -0.17 -2.73 -31.01
CA ALA A 161 -0.50 -3.08 -32.39
C ALA A 161 -0.21 -1.96 -33.41
N ARG A 162 -0.06 -0.71 -32.95
CA ARG A 162 0.25 0.48 -33.77
C ARG A 162 1.74 0.80 -33.80
N GLY A 163 2.57 -0.02 -33.13
CA GLY A 163 4.00 0.19 -33.04
C GLY A 163 4.41 1.27 -32.02
N GLN A 164 3.49 1.68 -31.12
CA GLN A 164 3.85 2.57 -30.02
C GLN A 164 4.54 1.78 -28.91
N MET A 165 5.70 2.25 -28.49
CA MET A 165 6.53 1.63 -27.46
C MET A 165 6.24 2.21 -26.09
N TYR A 166 6.20 1.32 -25.09
CA TYR A 166 6.08 1.65 -23.67
C TYR A 166 7.17 0.94 -22.87
N MET A 167 7.65 1.58 -21.80
CA MET A 167 8.66 1.01 -20.91
C MET A 167 8.27 1.23 -19.46
N LEU A 168 8.65 0.29 -18.60
CA LEU A 168 8.51 0.37 -17.15
C LEU A 168 9.86 0.64 -16.50
N THR A 169 9.96 1.70 -15.70
CA THR A 169 11.19 2.00 -14.94
C THR A 169 11.34 1.06 -13.73
N ASN A 170 12.55 0.99 -13.16
CA ASN A 170 12.84 0.27 -11.92
C ASN A 170 12.06 0.83 -10.72
N THR A 171 11.63 2.08 -10.79
CA THR A 171 10.82 2.76 -9.77
C THR A 171 9.31 2.70 -10.04
N GLY A 172 8.86 1.96 -11.05
CA GLY A 172 7.44 1.72 -11.32
C GLY A 172 6.72 2.76 -12.17
N TYR A 173 7.42 3.69 -12.81
CA TYR A 173 6.80 4.62 -13.75
C TYR A 173 6.64 4.01 -15.14
N LEU A 174 5.47 4.20 -15.74
CA LEU A 174 5.23 3.87 -17.15
C LEU A 174 5.64 5.05 -18.04
N LEU A 175 6.45 4.75 -19.03
CA LEU A 175 6.93 5.71 -20.04
C LEU A 175 6.32 5.39 -21.40
N LYS A 176 5.95 6.42 -22.15
CA LYS A 176 5.69 6.35 -23.57
C LYS A 176 6.95 6.78 -24.33
N VAL A 177 7.47 5.93 -25.22
CA VAL A 177 8.80 6.06 -25.79
C VAL A 177 8.75 6.18 -27.32
N ASN A 178 9.53 7.10 -27.88
CA ASN A 178 9.82 7.14 -29.30
C ASN A 178 10.90 6.09 -29.64
N LYS A 179 10.51 5.03 -30.29
CA LYS A 179 11.38 3.89 -30.60
C LYS A 179 12.55 4.18 -31.52
N SER A 180 12.55 5.36 -32.22
CA SER A 180 13.62 5.76 -33.14
C SER A 180 14.67 6.66 -32.47
N THR A 181 14.32 7.37 -31.40
CA THR A 181 15.20 8.35 -30.74
C THR A 181 15.49 8.03 -29.28
N GLY A 182 14.64 7.20 -28.63
CA GLY A 182 14.68 6.96 -27.19
C GLY A 182 14.03 8.08 -26.36
N GLU A 183 13.58 9.20 -26.98
CA GLU A 183 12.83 10.23 -26.25
C GLU A 183 11.59 9.65 -25.62
N ASN A 184 11.31 10.03 -24.37
CA ASN A 184 10.20 9.48 -23.63
C ASN A 184 9.44 10.51 -22.79
N ASN A 185 8.20 10.18 -22.48
CA ASN A 185 7.33 10.95 -21.61
C ASN A 185 6.77 10.03 -20.50
N VAL A 186 6.79 10.49 -19.27
CA VAL A 186 6.20 9.81 -18.14
C VAL A 186 4.68 9.91 -18.23
N LEU A 187 3.99 8.75 -18.21
CA LEU A 187 2.53 8.67 -18.18
C LEU A 187 1.99 8.66 -16.75
N GLY A 188 2.65 7.93 -15.85
CA GLY A 188 2.29 7.86 -14.44
C GLY A 188 2.94 6.69 -13.72
N HIS A 189 2.70 6.58 -12.43
CA HIS A 189 3.22 5.51 -11.59
C HIS A 189 2.21 4.37 -11.48
N THR A 190 2.70 3.11 -11.60
CA THR A 190 1.83 1.92 -11.60
C THR A 190 1.22 1.61 -10.23
N GLY A 191 1.82 2.06 -9.15
CA GLY A 191 1.45 1.68 -7.78
C GLY A 191 1.93 0.28 -7.39
N VAL A 192 2.61 -0.44 -8.28
CA VAL A 192 3.10 -1.81 -8.01
C VAL A 192 4.39 -1.74 -7.22
N GLN A 193 4.43 -2.45 -6.08
CA GLN A 193 5.64 -2.61 -5.27
C GLN A 193 6.49 -3.76 -5.81
N MET A 194 7.45 -3.42 -6.65
CA MET A 194 8.38 -4.39 -7.25
C MET A 194 9.49 -4.76 -6.26
N ALA A 195 10.03 -5.99 -6.41
CA ALA A 195 11.21 -6.41 -5.64
C ALA A 195 12.45 -5.59 -6.04
N THR A 196 13.30 -5.27 -5.08
CA THR A 196 14.57 -4.56 -5.33
C THR A 196 15.67 -5.51 -5.82
N TRP A 197 15.61 -6.77 -5.42
CA TRP A 197 16.53 -7.84 -5.82
C TRP A 197 15.96 -8.67 -6.97
N TRP A 198 16.80 -9.05 -7.93
CA TRP A 198 16.37 -9.80 -9.13
C TRP A 198 15.21 -9.10 -9.85
N ASN A 199 15.32 -7.79 -10.02
CA ASN A 199 14.27 -6.92 -10.54
C ASN A 199 14.11 -7.07 -12.07
N PHE A 200 13.79 -8.29 -12.54
CA PHE A 200 13.35 -8.54 -13.90
C PHE A 200 11.82 -8.51 -13.94
N GLN A 201 11.30 -7.69 -14.81
CA GLN A 201 9.88 -7.52 -15.05
C GLN A 201 9.60 -7.84 -16.50
N SER A 202 8.37 -8.11 -16.87
CA SER A 202 8.01 -8.29 -18.27
C SER A 202 6.63 -7.70 -18.55
N MET A 203 6.47 -7.02 -19.68
CA MET A 203 5.21 -6.48 -20.15
C MET A 203 4.89 -7.00 -21.55
N GLU A 204 3.60 -7.18 -21.83
CA GLU A 204 3.14 -7.53 -23.18
C GLU A 204 1.74 -6.99 -23.43
N PHE A 205 1.49 -6.55 -24.65
CA PHE A 205 0.16 -6.18 -25.10
C PHE A 205 -0.64 -7.40 -25.56
N ASP A 206 -1.87 -7.46 -25.12
CA ASP A 206 -2.88 -8.11 -25.95
C ASP A 206 -3.22 -7.14 -27.09
N ARG A 207 -2.59 -7.38 -28.24
CA ARG A 207 -2.73 -6.50 -29.39
C ARG A 207 -4.09 -6.55 -30.08
N GLU A 208 -4.93 -7.52 -29.70
CA GLU A 208 -6.32 -7.57 -30.18
C GLU A 208 -7.23 -6.64 -29.38
N THR A 209 -6.99 -6.53 -28.07
CA THR A 209 -7.81 -5.70 -27.17
C THR A 209 -7.15 -4.36 -26.81
N GLY A 210 -5.84 -4.22 -27.05
CA GLY A 210 -5.05 -3.05 -26.66
C GLY A 210 -4.71 -3.00 -25.17
N VAL A 211 -5.02 -4.04 -24.40
CA VAL A 211 -4.70 -4.11 -22.96
C VAL A 211 -3.22 -4.39 -22.78
N LEU A 212 -2.55 -3.57 -21.98
CA LEU A 212 -1.17 -3.80 -21.55
C LEU A 212 -1.17 -4.65 -20.26
N TYR A 213 -0.47 -5.77 -20.30
CA TYR A 213 -0.24 -6.64 -19.14
C TYR A 213 1.17 -6.47 -18.60
N LEU A 214 1.29 -6.53 -17.27
CA LEU A 214 2.56 -6.51 -16.53
C LEU A 214 2.64 -7.74 -15.64
N ALA A 215 3.59 -8.61 -15.91
CA ALA A 215 4.00 -9.68 -14.99
C ALA A 215 5.07 -9.11 -14.05
N ALA A 216 4.64 -8.65 -12.90
CA ALA A 216 5.51 -8.00 -11.93
C ALA A 216 6.07 -8.99 -10.90
N TRP A 217 7.39 -9.03 -10.75
CA TRP A 217 8.04 -9.64 -9.59
C TRP A 217 7.96 -8.68 -8.41
N THR A 218 7.10 -9.00 -7.45
CA THR A 218 6.74 -8.11 -6.34
C THR A 218 7.67 -8.31 -5.13
N LYS A 219 7.63 -7.38 -4.19
CA LYS A 219 8.37 -7.47 -2.91
C LYS A 219 8.05 -8.75 -2.10
N ASP A 220 6.89 -9.35 -2.34
CA ASP A 220 6.48 -10.60 -1.69
C ASP A 220 7.05 -11.85 -2.38
N GLU A 221 8.06 -11.68 -3.25
CA GLU A 221 8.73 -12.72 -4.02
C GLU A 221 7.74 -13.60 -4.81
N LYS A 222 6.79 -12.95 -5.48
CA LYS A 222 5.79 -13.61 -6.35
C LYS A 222 5.60 -12.82 -7.64
N THR A 223 5.41 -13.55 -8.74
CA THR A 223 4.92 -12.93 -9.97
C THR A 223 3.42 -12.74 -9.91
N VAL A 224 3.00 -11.50 -9.92
CA VAL A 224 1.60 -11.07 -9.97
C VAL A 224 1.32 -10.42 -11.31
N LEU A 225 0.22 -10.80 -11.97
CA LEU A 225 -0.22 -10.20 -13.21
C LEU A 225 -1.10 -8.97 -12.92
N TYR A 226 -0.84 -7.90 -13.64
CA TYR A 226 -1.61 -6.66 -13.61
C TYR A 226 -2.02 -6.27 -15.04
N THR A 227 -3.13 -5.56 -15.19
CA THR A 227 -3.37 -4.70 -16.34
C THR A 227 -2.87 -3.30 -16.04
N VAL A 228 -2.37 -2.58 -17.07
CA VAL A 228 -1.82 -1.23 -16.91
C VAL A 228 -2.52 -0.28 -17.87
N ASP A 229 -3.07 0.80 -17.32
CA ASP A 229 -3.70 1.86 -18.10
C ASP A 229 -2.62 2.71 -18.79
N THR A 230 -2.57 2.68 -20.10
CA THR A 230 -1.58 3.41 -20.91
C THR A 230 -1.84 4.91 -21.01
N THR A 231 -2.90 5.42 -20.39
CA THR A 231 -3.19 6.88 -20.35
C THR A 231 -2.61 7.56 -19.12
N ASN A 232 -2.53 6.84 -17.99
CA ASN A 232 -2.10 7.38 -16.70
C ASN A 232 -1.11 6.50 -15.91
N GLY A 233 -0.75 5.34 -16.47
CA GLY A 233 0.21 4.39 -15.90
C GLY A 233 -0.34 3.50 -14.78
N LYS A 234 -1.56 3.71 -14.27
CA LYS A 234 -2.12 2.92 -13.15
C LYS A 234 -2.23 1.43 -13.47
N ALA A 235 -1.81 0.58 -12.53
CA ALA A 235 -1.96 -0.86 -12.64
C ALA A 235 -3.13 -1.36 -11.79
N THR A 236 -3.87 -2.33 -12.33
CA THR A 236 -4.93 -3.06 -11.64
C THR A 236 -4.52 -4.52 -11.49
N GLN A 237 -4.53 -5.03 -10.26
CA GLN A 237 -4.11 -6.40 -9.98
C GLN A 237 -5.14 -7.42 -10.48
N MET A 238 -4.66 -8.44 -11.18
CA MET A 238 -5.48 -9.59 -11.60
C MET A 238 -5.28 -10.80 -10.68
N GLY A 239 -4.04 -11.12 -10.32
CA GLY A 239 -3.73 -12.25 -9.44
C GLY A 239 -2.32 -12.78 -9.61
N THR A 240 -1.98 -13.79 -8.79
CA THR A 240 -0.68 -14.47 -8.85
C THR A 240 -0.70 -15.52 -9.97
N ILE A 241 0.35 -15.58 -10.80
CA ILE A 241 0.49 -16.58 -11.85
C ILE A 241 1.01 -17.90 -11.24
N GLY A 242 0.20 -18.94 -11.33
CA GLY A 242 0.54 -20.29 -10.83
C GLY A 242 0.97 -20.24 -9.35
N ASN A 243 2.17 -20.75 -9.08
CA ASN A 243 2.76 -20.74 -7.73
C ASN A 243 3.52 -19.44 -7.40
N GLY A 244 3.45 -18.43 -8.27
CA GLY A 244 4.15 -17.16 -8.09
C GLY A 244 5.64 -17.22 -8.44
N ASN A 245 6.11 -18.21 -9.17
CA ASN A 245 7.50 -18.29 -9.64
C ASN A 245 7.88 -17.07 -10.46
N HIS A 246 9.12 -16.61 -10.34
CA HIS A 246 9.63 -15.46 -11.08
C HIS A 246 9.52 -15.69 -12.59
N MET A 247 8.68 -14.91 -13.26
CA MET A 247 8.34 -15.07 -14.68
C MET A 247 8.80 -13.86 -15.48
N ILE A 248 9.44 -14.12 -16.59
CA ILE A 248 9.89 -13.16 -17.60
C ILE A 248 9.35 -13.56 -18.98
N ALA A 249 9.64 -12.74 -19.98
CA ALA A 249 9.24 -12.98 -21.38
C ALA A 249 7.73 -13.28 -21.50
N LEU A 250 6.90 -12.49 -20.78
CA LEU A 250 5.45 -12.54 -20.92
C LEU A 250 5.09 -12.39 -22.39
N THR A 251 4.29 -13.30 -22.90
CA THR A 251 3.93 -13.34 -24.32
C THR A 251 2.45 -13.66 -24.49
N ILE A 252 1.78 -12.86 -25.30
CA ILE A 252 0.42 -13.10 -25.78
C ILE A 252 0.52 -13.22 -27.30
N PRO A 253 0.30 -14.42 -27.87
CA PRO A 253 0.41 -14.62 -29.32
C PRO A 253 -0.50 -13.66 -30.09
N TYR A 254 0.04 -13.13 -31.16
CA TYR A 254 -0.65 -12.19 -32.04
C TYR A 254 -0.36 -12.50 -33.51
N GLU A 255 -1.42 -12.52 -34.32
CA GLU A 255 -1.33 -12.61 -35.77
C GLU A 255 -1.94 -11.33 -36.36
N PRO A 256 -1.16 -10.52 -37.11
CA PRO A 256 -1.67 -9.31 -37.71
C PRO A 256 -2.83 -9.58 -38.66
N ALA A 257 -3.90 -8.81 -38.58
CA ALA A 257 -5.02 -8.87 -39.53
C ALA A 257 -4.58 -8.42 -40.93
N ALA A 258 -5.35 -8.79 -41.97
CA ALA A 258 -5.07 -8.38 -43.35
C ALA A 258 -5.12 -6.83 -43.47
N GLY A 259 -4.12 -6.22 -44.08
CA GLY A 259 -3.79 -4.78 -44.05
C GLY A 259 -4.79 -3.78 -44.67
N THR A 260 -6.03 -4.19 -44.98
CA THR A 260 -7.08 -3.34 -45.54
C THR A 260 -8.40 -3.34 -44.77
N ALA A 261 -8.50 -4.14 -43.70
CA ALA A 261 -9.61 -4.08 -42.76
C ALA A 261 -9.60 -2.71 -42.01
N PRO A 262 -10.72 -2.19 -41.54
CA PRO A 262 -10.75 -0.97 -40.74
C PRO A 262 -9.87 -1.10 -39.46
N ASP A 263 -9.31 0.01 -39.00
CA ASP A 263 -8.76 0.07 -37.63
C ASP A 263 -9.89 -0.01 -36.62
N ARG A 264 -9.58 -0.10 -35.34
CA ARG A 264 -10.56 -0.18 -34.25
C ARG A 264 -11.40 1.09 -34.17
N VAL A 265 -12.62 0.96 -33.67
CA VAL A 265 -13.38 2.12 -33.20
C VAL A 265 -12.60 2.83 -32.06
N SER A 266 -12.80 4.11 -31.91
CA SER A 266 -12.12 4.91 -30.89
C SER A 266 -13.13 5.52 -29.92
N GLY A 267 -12.69 5.84 -28.68
CA GLY A 267 -13.51 6.49 -27.68
C GLY A 267 -14.73 5.66 -27.23
N LEU A 268 -14.67 4.31 -27.39
CA LEU A 268 -15.76 3.44 -26.96
C LEU A 268 -15.92 3.53 -25.45
N ARG A 269 -17.15 3.86 -25.02
CA ARG A 269 -17.53 3.91 -23.62
C ARG A 269 -19.02 3.63 -23.46
N LEU A 270 -19.37 3.04 -22.32
CA LEU A 270 -20.74 2.86 -21.87
C LEU A 270 -21.04 3.94 -20.82
N GLU A 271 -22.11 4.70 -21.02
CA GLU A 271 -22.64 5.66 -20.05
C GLU A 271 -24.01 5.15 -19.56
N PRO A 272 -24.09 4.58 -18.34
CA PRO A 272 -25.37 4.19 -17.74
C PRO A 272 -26.23 5.43 -17.46
N ASP A 273 -27.54 5.28 -17.62
CA ASP A 273 -28.47 6.35 -17.35
C ASP A 273 -28.57 6.67 -15.85
N GLN A 274 -28.90 7.91 -15.57
CA GLN A 274 -29.04 8.40 -14.20
C GLN A 274 -30.24 7.75 -13.49
N GLY A 275 -30.17 7.68 -12.15
CA GLY A 275 -31.29 7.25 -11.32
C GLY A 275 -31.51 5.74 -11.24
N GLY A 276 -30.54 4.92 -11.65
CA GLY A 276 -30.60 3.46 -11.55
C GLY A 276 -31.52 2.83 -12.60
N ALA A 277 -31.72 3.51 -13.71
CA ALA A 277 -32.46 2.98 -14.84
C ALA A 277 -31.76 1.77 -15.47
N LEU A 278 -32.53 0.82 -16.02
CA LEU A 278 -31.98 -0.40 -16.66
C LEU A 278 -31.60 -0.15 -18.12
N HIS A 279 -31.06 1.04 -18.41
CA HIS A 279 -30.60 1.43 -19.73
C HIS A 279 -29.39 2.35 -19.62
N GLY A 280 -28.69 2.49 -20.73
CA GLY A 280 -27.53 3.35 -20.89
C GLY A 280 -27.27 3.61 -22.35
N THR A 281 -26.19 4.30 -22.67
CA THR A 281 -25.82 4.62 -24.07
C THR A 281 -24.36 4.27 -24.29
N LEU A 282 -24.09 3.54 -25.37
CA LEU A 282 -22.77 3.33 -25.90
C LEU A 282 -22.39 4.51 -26.83
N TYR A 283 -21.19 5.03 -26.66
CA TYR A 283 -20.61 6.06 -27.52
C TYR A 283 -19.30 5.56 -28.08
N TRP A 284 -19.03 5.87 -29.35
CA TRP A 284 -17.75 5.63 -30.00
C TRP A 284 -17.59 6.53 -31.23
N THR A 285 -16.41 6.53 -31.82
CA THR A 285 -16.17 7.10 -33.14
C THR A 285 -15.69 6.00 -34.07
N ASN A 286 -16.30 5.91 -35.23
CA ASN A 286 -15.89 4.96 -36.28
C ASN A 286 -14.45 5.21 -36.73
N PRO A 287 -13.70 4.15 -37.15
CA PRO A 287 -12.34 4.32 -37.58
C PRO A 287 -12.20 5.27 -38.78
N VAL A 288 -11.16 6.09 -38.73
CA VAL A 288 -10.78 7.01 -39.83
C VAL A 288 -9.94 6.30 -40.87
N ASN A 289 -9.09 5.37 -40.41
CA ASN A 289 -8.11 4.67 -41.23
C ASN A 289 -8.34 3.17 -41.23
N ASP A 290 -7.80 2.50 -42.23
CA ASP A 290 -7.61 1.07 -42.19
C ASP A 290 -6.45 0.66 -41.24
N TYR A 291 -6.25 -0.64 -41.06
CA TYR A 291 -5.20 -1.16 -40.19
C TYR A 291 -3.78 -0.74 -40.57
N SER A 292 -3.54 -0.45 -41.87
CA SER A 292 -2.27 0.05 -42.37
C SER A 292 -2.05 1.54 -42.16
N GLY A 293 -3.06 2.28 -41.69
CA GLY A 293 -3.05 3.72 -41.48
C GLY A 293 -3.51 4.53 -42.70
N SER A 294 -4.01 3.88 -43.74
CA SER A 294 -4.57 4.55 -44.92
C SER A 294 -6.00 5.00 -44.67
N PRO A 295 -6.43 6.21 -45.16
CA PRO A 295 -7.77 6.69 -44.94
C PRO A 295 -8.85 5.76 -45.55
N LEU A 296 -9.89 5.45 -44.76
CA LEU A 296 -11.07 4.72 -45.22
C LEU A 296 -11.95 5.63 -46.10
N THR A 297 -12.43 5.09 -47.23
CA THR A 297 -13.24 5.86 -48.20
C THR A 297 -14.62 5.22 -48.45
N GLY A 298 -14.90 4.03 -47.95
CA GLY A 298 -16.14 3.29 -48.14
C GLY A 298 -17.05 3.31 -46.92
N ALA A 299 -18.27 2.79 -47.08
CA ALA A 299 -19.17 2.55 -45.96
C ALA A 299 -18.64 1.41 -45.07
N LEU A 300 -18.96 1.49 -43.78
CA LEU A 300 -18.62 0.51 -42.79
C LEU A 300 -19.88 -0.18 -42.29
N THR A 301 -19.74 -1.45 -41.92
CA THR A 301 -20.73 -2.17 -41.11
C THR A 301 -20.20 -2.21 -39.68
N ILE A 302 -20.98 -1.75 -38.70
CA ILE A 302 -20.60 -1.80 -37.28
C ILE A 302 -21.43 -2.90 -36.62
N GLU A 303 -20.77 -3.86 -36.00
CA GLU A 303 -21.41 -4.87 -35.16
C GLU A 303 -21.16 -4.53 -33.69
N VAL A 304 -22.25 -4.45 -32.90
CA VAL A 304 -22.22 -4.31 -31.45
C VAL A 304 -22.77 -5.57 -30.84
N VAL A 305 -22.03 -6.18 -29.91
CA VAL A 305 -22.44 -7.42 -29.25
C VAL A 305 -22.48 -7.19 -27.73
N ASN A 306 -23.62 -7.46 -27.13
CA ASN A 306 -23.71 -7.59 -25.66
C ASN A 306 -23.03 -8.91 -25.25
N THR A 307 -21.93 -8.84 -24.51
CA THR A 307 -21.12 -10.02 -24.16
C THR A 307 -21.80 -10.94 -23.13
N VAL A 308 -22.79 -10.41 -22.40
CA VAL A 308 -23.56 -11.17 -21.39
C VAL A 308 -24.70 -11.95 -22.02
N THR A 309 -25.48 -11.29 -22.88
CA THR A 309 -26.67 -11.90 -23.51
C THR A 309 -26.37 -12.54 -24.87
N GLY A 310 -25.29 -12.15 -25.52
CA GLY A 310 -24.96 -12.52 -26.90
C GLY A 310 -25.84 -11.81 -27.94
N GLU A 311 -26.66 -10.85 -27.54
CA GLU A 311 -27.45 -10.07 -28.45
C GLU A 311 -26.61 -9.18 -29.32
N LYS A 312 -26.95 -9.10 -30.61
CA LYS A 312 -26.21 -8.36 -31.64
C LYS A 312 -27.04 -7.27 -32.25
N VAL A 313 -26.44 -6.12 -32.41
CA VAL A 313 -26.94 -5.02 -33.22
C VAL A 313 -25.96 -4.75 -34.37
N VAL A 314 -26.52 -4.71 -35.61
CA VAL A 314 -25.70 -4.42 -36.79
C VAL A 314 -26.18 -3.11 -37.39
N LEU A 315 -25.26 -2.16 -37.57
CA LEU A 315 -25.52 -0.88 -38.19
C LEU A 315 -24.80 -0.87 -39.55
N GLU A 316 -25.56 -0.73 -40.62
CA GLU A 316 -25.08 -0.72 -42.00
C GLU A 316 -24.87 0.73 -42.50
N ASP A 317 -24.12 0.89 -43.56
CA ASP A 317 -23.84 2.19 -44.23
C ASP A 317 -23.26 3.29 -43.33
N CYS A 318 -22.54 2.90 -42.25
CA CYS A 318 -21.84 3.85 -41.38
C CYS A 318 -20.65 4.50 -42.06
N ARG A 319 -20.37 5.76 -41.71
CA ARG A 319 -19.25 6.50 -42.33
C ARG A 319 -17.98 6.39 -41.48
N PRO A 320 -16.80 6.37 -42.08
CA PRO A 320 -15.55 6.62 -41.37
C PRO A 320 -15.60 7.96 -40.60
N ASP A 321 -14.95 8.04 -39.45
CA ASP A 321 -14.86 9.23 -38.56
C ASP A 321 -16.22 9.74 -38.04
N GLU A 322 -17.27 8.93 -38.12
CA GLU A 322 -18.60 9.28 -37.60
C GLU A 322 -18.68 8.97 -36.08
N ALA A 323 -19.13 9.97 -35.32
CA ALA A 323 -19.44 9.80 -33.91
C ALA A 323 -20.79 9.07 -33.79
N MET A 324 -20.77 7.96 -33.10
CA MET A 324 -21.91 7.06 -32.95
C MET A 324 -22.45 7.07 -31.52
N GLU A 325 -23.75 6.89 -31.38
CA GLU A 325 -24.43 6.62 -30.13
C GLU A 325 -25.46 5.50 -30.32
N LEU A 326 -25.49 4.56 -29.38
CA LEU A 326 -26.41 3.44 -29.38
C LEU A 326 -27.03 3.27 -27.99
N PRO A 327 -28.33 3.56 -27.81
CA PRO A 327 -29.04 3.22 -26.59
C PRO A 327 -29.10 1.71 -26.41
N VAL A 328 -28.83 1.27 -25.16
CA VAL A 328 -28.91 -0.15 -24.75
C VAL A 328 -29.84 -0.28 -23.55
N GLU A 329 -30.62 -1.35 -23.54
CA GLU A 329 -31.54 -1.69 -22.47
C GLU A 329 -31.23 -3.09 -21.96
N VAL A 330 -31.32 -3.29 -20.64
CA VAL A 330 -31.01 -4.56 -19.99
C VAL A 330 -32.17 -5.01 -19.11
N GLY A 331 -32.27 -6.33 -18.86
CA GLY A 331 -33.40 -6.91 -18.12
C GLY A 331 -33.31 -6.78 -16.61
N GLU A 332 -32.09 -6.61 -16.07
CA GLU A 332 -31.85 -6.50 -14.64
C GLU A 332 -30.55 -5.68 -14.38
N ALA A 333 -30.38 -5.21 -13.15
CA ALA A 333 -29.18 -4.49 -12.78
C ALA A 333 -27.98 -5.44 -12.76
N GLY A 334 -26.86 -5.00 -13.33
CA GLY A 334 -25.67 -5.84 -13.40
C GLY A 334 -24.54 -5.25 -14.22
N MET A 335 -23.41 -5.98 -14.24
CA MET A 335 -22.25 -5.67 -15.08
C MET A 335 -22.53 -6.14 -16.52
N TYR A 336 -22.43 -5.23 -17.47
CA TYR A 336 -22.59 -5.51 -18.89
C TYR A 336 -21.35 -5.07 -19.67
N GLY A 337 -20.94 -5.92 -20.58
CA GLY A 337 -19.89 -5.63 -21.54
C GLY A 337 -20.48 -5.56 -22.95
N PHE A 338 -19.97 -4.65 -23.76
CA PHE A 338 -20.33 -4.52 -25.15
C PHE A 338 -19.07 -4.46 -26.01
N THR A 339 -18.99 -5.31 -27.01
CA THR A 339 -17.91 -5.23 -28.00
C THR A 339 -18.41 -4.55 -29.25
N VAL A 340 -17.54 -3.77 -29.87
CA VAL A 340 -17.81 -3.07 -31.12
C VAL A 340 -16.71 -3.39 -32.12
N THR A 341 -17.12 -3.86 -33.31
CA THR A 341 -16.24 -4.09 -34.47
C THR A 341 -16.74 -3.29 -35.67
N ALA A 342 -15.79 -2.78 -36.45
CA ALA A 342 -16.06 -2.16 -37.74
C ALA A 342 -15.61 -3.10 -38.88
N ALA A 343 -16.40 -3.26 -39.90
CA ALA A 343 -16.05 -4.11 -41.06
C ALA A 343 -16.29 -3.36 -42.41
N ASN A 344 -15.52 -3.75 -43.38
CA ASN A 344 -15.70 -3.40 -44.79
C ASN A 344 -15.56 -4.65 -45.68
N ASP A 345 -15.54 -4.52 -46.98
CA ASP A 345 -15.41 -5.62 -47.95
C ASP A 345 -14.09 -6.43 -47.80
N PHE A 346 -13.11 -5.87 -47.11
CA PHE A 346 -11.78 -6.48 -46.94
C PHE A 346 -11.62 -7.20 -45.61
N GLY A 347 -12.52 -7.02 -44.66
CA GLY A 347 -12.48 -7.69 -43.33
C GLY A 347 -13.01 -6.83 -42.21
N ALA A 348 -12.94 -7.38 -40.99
CA ALA A 348 -13.35 -6.72 -39.76
C ALA A 348 -12.15 -6.19 -38.97
N SER A 349 -12.37 -5.08 -38.28
CA SER A 349 -11.42 -4.54 -37.30
C SER A 349 -11.23 -5.51 -36.14
N LEU A 350 -10.17 -5.26 -35.36
CA LEU A 350 -10.10 -5.83 -34.02
C LEU A 350 -11.23 -5.23 -33.17
N GLU A 351 -11.79 -6.06 -32.31
CA GLU A 351 -12.87 -5.68 -31.41
C GLU A 351 -12.39 -4.68 -30.34
N GLN A 352 -13.25 -3.72 -29.99
CA GLN A 352 -13.10 -2.89 -28.81
C GLN A 352 -14.22 -3.23 -27.84
N MET A 353 -13.93 -3.18 -26.55
CA MET A 353 -14.90 -3.49 -25.49
C MET A 353 -15.03 -2.32 -24.54
N ALA A 354 -16.28 -2.03 -24.16
CA ALA A 354 -16.62 -1.21 -23.01
C ALA A 354 -17.48 -2.02 -22.07
N GLU A 355 -17.23 -1.87 -20.78
CA GLU A 355 -18.02 -2.51 -19.74
C GLU A 355 -18.43 -1.50 -18.67
N GLY A 356 -19.51 -1.80 -17.97
CA GLY A 356 -19.99 -0.98 -16.88
C GLY A 356 -21.24 -1.58 -16.25
N TRP A 357 -21.54 -1.11 -15.07
CA TRP A 357 -22.72 -1.51 -14.33
C TRP A 357 -23.93 -0.67 -14.80
N ILE A 358 -25.01 -1.32 -15.16
CA ILE A 358 -26.29 -0.67 -15.50
C ILE A 358 -27.30 -0.99 -14.41
N GLY A 359 -27.96 0.05 -13.87
CA GLY A 359 -28.99 -0.09 -12.85
C GLY A 359 -28.55 0.27 -11.46
N HIS A 360 -29.36 -0.09 -10.47
CA HIS A 360 -29.03 0.05 -9.05
C HIS A 360 -27.90 -0.88 -8.65
N ASP A 361 -27.11 -0.47 -7.65
CA ASP A 361 -25.96 -1.22 -7.17
C ASP A 361 -25.90 -1.19 -5.63
N VAL A 362 -25.27 -2.19 -5.04
CA VAL A 362 -24.91 -2.15 -3.63
C VAL A 362 -23.87 -1.05 -3.39
N PRO A 363 -23.83 -0.43 -2.20
CA PRO A 363 -22.86 0.65 -1.95
C PRO A 363 -21.41 0.20 -2.12
N GLY A 364 -20.58 1.06 -2.67
CA GLY A 364 -19.14 0.91 -2.57
C GLY A 364 -18.66 1.06 -1.11
N ALA A 365 -17.37 0.85 -0.87
CA ALA A 365 -16.80 1.06 0.46
C ALA A 365 -16.89 2.54 0.87
N PRO A 366 -17.21 2.86 2.13
CA PRO A 366 -16.96 4.18 2.69
C PRO A 366 -15.48 4.56 2.54
N THR A 367 -15.20 5.85 2.39
CA THR A 367 -13.82 6.37 2.32
C THR A 367 -13.47 7.20 3.55
N ASP A 368 -12.19 7.53 3.72
CA ASP A 368 -11.69 8.37 4.81
C ASP A 368 -12.12 7.89 6.21
N ALA A 369 -12.32 6.57 6.37
CA ALA A 369 -12.71 5.99 7.64
C ALA A 369 -11.60 6.21 8.67
N LYS A 370 -11.93 6.94 9.74
CA LYS A 370 -10.96 7.36 10.76
C LYS A 370 -11.54 7.19 12.16
N ALA A 371 -10.72 6.67 13.07
CA ALA A 371 -10.97 6.70 14.51
C ALA A 371 -10.03 7.73 15.16
N THR A 372 -10.57 8.52 16.06
CA THR A 372 -9.83 9.52 16.83
C THR A 372 -10.18 9.43 18.30
N LEU A 373 -9.20 9.74 19.16
CA LEU A 373 -9.38 9.82 20.59
C LEU A 373 -10.16 11.10 20.93
N ASP A 374 -11.11 11.01 21.86
CA ASP A 374 -11.62 12.22 22.52
C ASP A 374 -10.55 12.71 23.50
N LYS A 375 -9.95 13.88 23.22
CA LYS A 375 -8.86 14.45 24.02
C LYS A 375 -9.30 14.91 25.42
N THR A 376 -10.60 15.01 25.64
CA THR A 376 -11.19 15.44 26.92
C THR A 376 -11.75 14.29 27.75
N GLN A 377 -11.90 13.12 27.14
CA GLN A 377 -12.51 11.96 27.80
C GLN A 377 -11.92 10.67 27.26
N LEU A 378 -11.08 10.01 28.05
CA LEU A 378 -10.66 8.63 27.76
C LEU A 378 -11.87 7.66 27.72
N LEU A 379 -11.66 6.50 27.15
CA LEU A 379 -12.69 5.45 26.95
C LEU A 379 -13.81 5.89 25.99
N VAL A 380 -13.50 6.86 25.13
CA VAL A 380 -14.39 7.32 24.06
C VAL A 380 -13.58 7.43 22.77
N ASN A 381 -14.10 6.80 21.72
CA ASN A 381 -13.56 6.93 20.37
C ASN A 381 -14.60 7.61 19.46
N ASP A 382 -14.15 8.60 18.70
CA ASP A 382 -14.93 9.23 17.65
C ASP A 382 -14.56 8.60 16.31
N ILE A 383 -15.56 8.06 15.61
CA ILE A 383 -15.42 7.39 14.33
C ILE A 383 -16.12 8.23 13.26
N THR A 384 -15.43 8.51 12.17
CA THR A 384 -15.94 9.27 11.03
C THR A 384 -15.61 8.58 9.73
N TRP A 385 -16.42 8.82 8.69
CA TRP A 385 -16.16 8.33 7.35
C TRP A 385 -16.86 9.20 6.31
N THR A 386 -16.47 9.04 5.08
CA THR A 386 -17.14 9.65 3.92
C THR A 386 -18.04 8.60 3.26
N ALA A 387 -19.26 9.00 2.92
CA ALA A 387 -20.20 8.11 2.22
C ALA A 387 -19.64 7.66 0.88
N PRO A 388 -19.92 6.41 0.43
CA PRO A 388 -19.53 5.95 -0.89
C PRO A 388 -20.01 6.92 -1.99
N ALA A 389 -19.13 7.17 -2.97
CA ALA A 389 -19.46 8.05 -4.09
C ALA A 389 -20.35 7.36 -5.13
N THR A 390 -20.15 6.05 -5.33
CA THR A 390 -20.80 5.20 -6.31
C THR A 390 -21.17 3.86 -5.68
N GLY A 391 -21.90 3.03 -6.42
CA GLY A 391 -22.06 1.61 -6.10
C GLY A 391 -20.73 0.87 -6.16
N ALA A 392 -20.68 -0.33 -5.61
CA ALA A 392 -19.50 -1.19 -5.53
C ALA A 392 -18.92 -1.55 -6.90
N HIS A 393 -19.75 -1.61 -7.92
CA HIS A 393 -19.36 -1.91 -9.29
C HIS A 393 -19.44 -0.68 -10.20
N GLY A 394 -19.59 0.52 -9.63
CA GLY A 394 -19.71 1.78 -10.36
C GLY A 394 -21.14 2.11 -10.81
N GLY A 395 -22.13 1.30 -10.40
CA GLY A 395 -23.54 1.52 -10.70
C GLY A 395 -24.16 2.66 -9.87
N PHE A 396 -25.45 2.89 -10.13
CA PHE A 396 -26.20 3.96 -9.47
C PHE A 396 -26.37 3.68 -7.97
N LEU A 397 -26.06 4.70 -7.18
CA LEU A 397 -26.22 4.70 -5.74
C LEU A 397 -27.09 5.87 -5.28
N ASP A 398 -28.27 5.60 -4.70
CA ASP A 398 -29.02 6.63 -3.99
C ASP A 398 -28.40 6.91 -2.61
N LYS A 399 -27.64 7.97 -2.51
CA LYS A 399 -26.94 8.37 -1.28
C LYS A 399 -27.87 8.72 -0.11
N ASN A 400 -29.14 9.05 -0.39
CA ASN A 400 -30.10 9.40 0.66
C ASN A 400 -30.70 8.15 1.34
N SER A 401 -30.55 6.97 0.73
CA SER A 401 -31.03 5.70 1.26
C SER A 401 -29.98 4.92 2.05
N LEU A 402 -28.75 5.45 2.16
CA LEU A 402 -27.64 4.76 2.82
C LEU A 402 -27.85 4.67 4.33
N THR A 403 -27.53 3.50 4.83
CA THR A 403 -27.33 3.24 6.27
C THR A 403 -26.01 2.55 6.51
N TYR A 404 -25.49 2.65 7.73
CA TYR A 404 -24.18 2.11 8.08
C TYR A 404 -24.24 1.24 9.32
N ASP A 405 -23.49 0.14 9.27
CA ASP A 405 -23.17 -0.66 10.47
C ASP A 405 -21.72 -0.42 10.84
N VAL A 406 -21.46 -0.37 12.15
CA VAL A 406 -20.11 -0.21 12.70
C VAL A 406 -19.80 -1.38 13.61
N VAL A 407 -18.71 -2.07 13.31
CA VAL A 407 -18.18 -3.20 14.10
C VAL A 407 -16.84 -2.79 14.71
N ARG A 408 -16.71 -2.94 16.01
CA ARG A 408 -15.44 -2.82 16.71
C ARG A 408 -14.67 -4.13 16.55
N LEU A 409 -13.51 -4.08 15.88
CA LEU A 409 -12.88 -5.30 15.36
C LEU A 409 -12.09 -6.09 16.43
N ASN A 410 -11.61 -5.43 17.48
CA ASN A 410 -10.84 -6.12 18.52
C ASN A 410 -11.66 -7.12 19.36
N ASP A 411 -12.97 -6.91 19.48
CA ASP A 411 -13.88 -7.82 20.19
C ASP A 411 -15.03 -8.35 19.31
N GLY A 412 -15.11 -7.90 18.06
CA GLY A 412 -16.14 -8.29 17.09
C GLY A 412 -17.53 -7.75 17.41
N LEU A 413 -17.65 -6.77 18.32
CA LEU A 413 -18.94 -6.23 18.73
C LEU A 413 -19.51 -5.28 17.67
N VAL A 414 -20.76 -5.49 17.28
CA VAL A 414 -21.54 -4.52 16.50
C VAL A 414 -21.92 -3.38 17.45
N VAL A 415 -21.26 -2.24 17.33
CA VAL A 415 -21.45 -1.08 18.21
C VAL A 415 -22.52 -0.13 17.71
N ALA A 416 -22.85 -0.21 16.42
CA ALA A 416 -23.98 0.51 15.83
C ALA A 416 -24.53 -0.22 14.59
N GLU A 417 -25.82 -0.14 14.38
CA GLU A 417 -26.55 -0.68 13.20
C GLU A 417 -27.51 0.36 12.63
N GLY A 418 -27.56 0.43 11.29
CA GLY A 418 -28.56 1.24 10.58
C GLY A 418 -28.40 2.74 10.77
N LEU A 419 -27.19 3.23 11.05
CA LEU A 419 -26.91 4.66 11.16
C LEU A 419 -27.17 5.37 9.83
N THR A 420 -27.78 6.55 9.88
CA THR A 420 -27.91 7.44 8.73
C THR A 420 -26.82 8.54 8.70
N ALA A 421 -26.12 8.73 9.81
CA ALA A 421 -25.00 9.65 9.91
C ALA A 421 -23.71 8.98 9.45
N THR A 422 -22.75 9.77 9.01
CA THR A 422 -21.40 9.35 8.64
C THR A 422 -20.40 9.54 9.79
N SER A 423 -20.90 9.43 11.01
CA SER A 423 -20.10 9.46 12.24
C SER A 423 -20.77 8.64 13.33
N PHE A 424 -19.96 8.12 14.22
CA PHE A 424 -20.41 7.38 15.41
C PHE A 424 -19.46 7.67 16.56
N ARG A 425 -19.99 7.74 17.78
CA ARG A 425 -19.20 7.91 18.99
C ARG A 425 -19.34 6.67 19.85
N ASP A 426 -18.26 5.89 19.98
CA ASP A 426 -18.21 4.72 20.84
C ASP A 426 -17.83 5.13 22.27
N ILE A 427 -18.82 5.15 23.15
CA ILE A 427 -18.71 5.55 24.57
C ILE A 427 -18.72 4.35 25.53
N LYS A 428 -18.58 3.13 24.99
CA LYS A 428 -18.66 1.89 25.75
C LYS A 428 -17.38 1.06 25.58
N LEU A 429 -16.24 1.73 25.63
CA LEU A 429 -14.96 1.04 25.60
C LEU A 429 -14.72 0.32 26.93
N PRO A 430 -14.10 -0.89 26.92
CA PRO A 430 -13.53 -1.50 28.10
C PRO A 430 -12.49 -0.59 28.77
N GLU A 431 -12.36 -0.70 30.10
CA GLU A 431 -11.34 0.06 30.86
C GLU A 431 -9.92 -0.39 30.53
N GLU A 432 -9.76 -1.66 30.14
CA GLU A 432 -8.46 -2.24 29.78
C GLU A 432 -7.87 -1.53 28.56
N LEU A 433 -6.59 -1.18 28.66
CA LEU A 433 -5.84 -0.57 27.54
C LEU A 433 -5.79 -1.55 26.36
N ALA A 434 -6.28 -1.12 25.21
CA ALA A 434 -6.31 -1.94 24.01
C ALA A 434 -6.14 -1.10 22.73
N ARG A 435 -5.81 -1.79 21.66
CA ARG A 435 -5.79 -1.22 20.32
C ARG A 435 -7.15 -1.45 19.66
N TYR A 436 -7.79 -0.40 19.23
CA TYR A 436 -9.11 -0.40 18.60
C TYR A 436 -9.01 -0.04 17.13
N ASN A 437 -9.77 -0.72 16.32
CA ASN A 437 -10.12 -0.29 14.97
C ASN A 437 -11.56 -0.71 14.67
N TYR A 438 -12.17 -0.06 13.69
CA TYR A 438 -13.57 -0.25 13.36
C TYR A 438 -13.73 -0.59 11.90
N GLN A 439 -14.70 -1.43 11.62
CA GLN A 439 -15.17 -1.71 10.28
C GLN A 439 -16.49 -1.03 10.07
N ILE A 440 -16.60 -0.22 9.02
CA ILE A 440 -17.81 0.47 8.61
C ILE A 440 -18.32 -0.15 7.33
N THR A 441 -19.58 -0.60 7.32
CA THR A 441 -20.22 -1.19 6.14
C THR A 441 -21.42 -0.36 5.76
N ALA A 442 -21.43 0.15 4.53
CA ALA A 442 -22.58 0.85 3.98
C ALA A 442 -23.62 -0.16 3.45
N LYS A 443 -24.91 0.16 3.60
CA LYS A 443 -26.04 -0.66 3.13
C LYS A 443 -27.10 0.21 2.45
N ASN A 444 -27.79 -0.37 1.48
CA ASN A 444 -29.00 0.19 0.86
C ASN A 444 -30.06 -0.91 0.70
N ALA A 445 -31.12 -0.65 -0.08
CA ALA A 445 -32.18 -1.61 -0.35
C ALA A 445 -31.70 -2.80 -1.21
N ASP A 446 -30.64 -2.62 -1.99
CA ASP A 446 -30.07 -3.64 -2.89
C ASP A 446 -29.14 -4.60 -2.15
N GLY A 447 -28.64 -4.20 -0.97
CA GLY A 447 -27.85 -5.07 -0.12
C GLY A 447 -26.76 -4.37 0.68
N MET A 448 -25.83 -5.20 1.20
CA MET A 448 -24.64 -4.76 1.89
C MET A 448 -23.53 -4.50 0.87
N GLY A 449 -22.89 -3.36 1.02
CA GLY A 449 -21.74 -2.98 0.23
C GLY A 449 -20.40 -3.48 0.81
N GLU A 450 -19.33 -2.98 0.25
CA GLU A 450 -17.98 -3.21 0.77
C GLU A 450 -17.74 -2.42 2.06
N SER A 451 -16.81 -2.91 2.86
CA SER A 451 -16.48 -2.29 4.15
C SER A 451 -15.18 -1.51 4.08
N ALA A 452 -15.12 -0.42 4.81
CA ALA A 452 -13.87 0.29 5.12
C ALA A 452 -13.43 0.00 6.55
N LYS A 453 -12.12 0.10 6.80
CA LYS A 453 -11.54 0.02 8.15
C LYS A 453 -10.92 1.35 8.53
N THR A 454 -11.03 1.70 9.81
CA THR A 454 -10.31 2.86 10.35
C THR A 454 -8.83 2.53 10.57
N ASN A 455 -8.06 3.58 10.86
CA ASN A 455 -6.75 3.44 11.50
C ASN A 455 -6.90 2.72 12.86
N ASP A 456 -5.79 2.19 13.33
CA ASP A 456 -5.66 1.71 14.70
C ASP A 456 -5.55 2.89 15.68
N LEU A 457 -6.16 2.73 16.85
CA LEU A 457 -6.18 3.72 17.92
C LEU A 457 -6.01 3.03 19.26
N VAL A 458 -5.04 3.44 20.06
CA VAL A 458 -4.86 2.94 21.45
C VAL A 458 -5.71 3.78 22.39
N ASN A 459 -6.56 3.12 23.19
CA ASN A 459 -7.38 3.78 24.20
C ASN A 459 -7.61 2.82 25.38
N GLY A 460 -7.90 3.37 26.53
CA GLY A 460 -8.12 2.64 27.78
C GLY A 460 -7.94 3.57 28.98
N THR A 461 -7.91 3.03 30.18
CA THR A 461 -7.53 3.78 31.37
C THR A 461 -6.07 4.23 31.26
N ALA A 462 -5.79 5.50 31.60
CA ALA A 462 -4.42 6.00 31.62
C ALA A 462 -3.56 5.24 32.64
N LEU A 463 -2.30 5.07 32.32
CA LEU A 463 -1.33 4.36 33.14
C LEU A 463 -0.66 5.31 34.12
N ASP A 464 -0.36 4.84 35.33
CA ASP A 464 0.33 5.63 36.33
C ASP A 464 1.86 5.53 36.19
N CYS A 465 2.56 6.53 36.69
CA CYS A 465 4.01 6.51 36.84
C CYS A 465 4.42 5.72 38.12
N PRO A 466 5.55 4.99 38.12
CA PRO A 466 6.50 4.85 37.02
C PRO A 466 5.99 3.88 35.91
N TYR A 467 6.13 4.28 34.66
CA TYR A 467 5.79 3.47 33.50
C TYR A 467 7.05 3.14 32.70
N VAL A 468 7.25 1.86 32.39
CA VAL A 468 8.38 1.38 31.60
C VAL A 468 7.86 0.49 30.46
N ALA A 469 8.20 0.85 29.23
CA ALA A 469 7.88 0.10 28.03
C ALA A 469 9.17 -0.45 27.40
N PRO A 470 9.60 -1.67 27.73
CA PRO A 470 10.63 -2.36 26.97
C PRO A 470 10.01 -2.88 25.68
N PHE A 471 10.51 -2.50 24.52
CA PHE A 471 9.95 -2.92 23.23
C PHE A 471 10.39 -4.33 22.81
N ASN A 472 10.61 -5.21 23.76
CA ASN A 472 11.04 -6.59 23.56
C ASN A 472 9.90 -7.56 23.22
N SER A 473 8.66 -7.12 23.31
CA SER A 473 7.46 -7.87 22.95
C SER A 473 6.44 -6.91 22.36
N TRP A 474 5.85 -7.29 21.23
CA TRP A 474 4.75 -6.55 20.63
C TRP A 474 3.51 -6.62 21.52
N GLU A 475 3.21 -7.80 22.02
CA GLU A 475 2.02 -8.07 22.83
C GLU A 475 2.05 -7.38 24.21
N GLU A 476 3.22 -7.25 24.80
CA GLU A 476 3.36 -6.68 26.15
C GLU A 476 3.50 -5.16 26.16
N SER A 477 4.15 -4.58 25.14
CA SER A 477 4.44 -3.14 25.13
C SER A 477 4.30 -2.47 23.75
N GLY A 478 4.85 -3.06 22.70
CA GLY A 478 4.91 -2.43 21.38
C GLY A 478 3.54 -2.07 20.81
N GLN A 479 2.53 -2.94 20.98
CA GLN A 479 1.19 -2.71 20.48
C GLN A 479 0.48 -1.49 21.08
N PHE A 480 0.89 -1.02 22.24
CA PHE A 480 0.28 0.14 22.92
C PHE A 480 0.94 1.47 22.52
N TRP A 481 2.01 1.42 21.75
CA TRP A 481 2.64 2.62 21.22
C TRP A 481 2.14 2.90 19.80
N THR A 482 1.72 4.12 19.57
CA THR A 482 1.19 4.56 18.26
C THR A 482 2.31 5.19 17.44
N VAL A 483 2.33 4.87 16.17
CA VAL A 483 3.27 5.47 15.21
C VAL A 483 2.53 6.55 14.41
N LEU A 484 3.15 7.72 14.25
CA LEU A 484 2.64 8.81 13.43
C LEU A 484 3.70 9.18 12.39
N ASP A 485 3.37 8.98 11.12
CA ASP A 485 4.08 9.53 9.96
C ASP A 485 3.62 10.98 9.77
N ALA A 486 4.37 11.92 10.32
CA ALA A 486 3.92 13.31 10.42
C ALA A 486 4.35 14.16 9.22
N ASN A 487 5.29 13.69 8.41
CA ASN A 487 5.69 14.31 7.14
C ASN A 487 5.04 13.64 5.92
N GLU A 488 4.24 12.55 6.15
CA GLU A 488 3.49 11.81 5.12
C GLU A 488 4.40 11.25 4.01
N ASP A 489 5.64 10.89 4.34
CA ASP A 489 6.61 10.38 3.35
C ASP A 489 6.52 8.86 3.15
N GLY A 490 5.75 8.17 3.98
CA GLY A 490 5.52 6.73 3.92
C GLY A 490 6.62 5.88 4.57
N TYR A 491 7.51 6.49 5.35
CA TYR A 491 8.60 5.83 6.07
C TYR A 491 8.51 6.02 7.59
N PRO A 492 7.40 5.63 8.23
CA PRO A 492 7.22 5.79 9.67
C PRO A 492 8.11 4.84 10.47
N PHE A 493 8.15 5.01 11.79
CA PHE A 493 8.72 4.00 12.69
C PHE A 493 8.06 2.65 12.49
N VAL A 494 8.85 1.58 12.51
CA VAL A 494 8.37 0.20 12.39
C VAL A 494 8.94 -0.62 13.55
N TRP A 495 8.09 -1.43 14.18
CA TRP A 495 8.55 -2.38 15.19
C TRP A 495 9.09 -3.65 14.53
N TYR A 496 10.29 -4.07 14.93
CA TYR A 496 10.96 -5.26 14.45
C TYR A 496 11.34 -6.20 15.58
N LYS A 497 11.19 -7.50 15.32
CA LYS A 497 11.74 -8.57 16.13
C LYS A 497 12.97 -9.14 15.42
N ASP A 498 14.07 -9.30 16.17
CA ASP A 498 15.31 -9.91 15.67
C ASP A 498 15.83 -9.21 14.40
N TYR A 499 15.88 -7.87 14.43
CA TYR A 499 16.40 -7.08 13.32
C TYR A 499 17.84 -7.45 12.97
N MET A 500 18.10 -7.80 11.71
CA MET A 500 19.43 -7.97 11.15
C MET A 500 19.73 -6.80 10.21
N ASN A 501 20.80 -6.07 10.47
CA ASN A 501 21.22 -5.02 9.58
C ASN A 501 21.71 -5.58 8.22
N MET A 502 21.90 -4.70 7.21
CA MET A 502 22.34 -5.11 5.87
C MET A 502 23.70 -5.82 5.84
N PHE A 503 24.49 -5.77 6.92
CA PHE A 503 25.79 -6.45 7.06
C PHE A 503 25.69 -7.79 7.80
N GLY A 504 24.48 -8.26 8.10
CA GLY A 504 24.22 -9.55 8.76
C GLY A 504 24.53 -9.55 10.26
N GLN A 505 24.71 -8.38 10.88
CA GLN A 505 24.82 -8.28 12.34
C GLN A 505 23.41 -8.24 12.92
N GLY A 506 23.05 -9.25 13.73
CA GLY A 506 21.81 -9.32 14.44
C GLY A 506 21.85 -8.59 15.76
N TYR A 507 20.75 -7.98 16.14
CA TYR A 507 20.49 -7.49 17.47
C TYR A 507 19.44 -8.44 18.09
N ASP A 508 19.79 -9.14 19.17
CA ASP A 508 18.94 -10.11 19.87
C ASP A 508 17.79 -9.41 20.66
N LYS A 509 17.26 -8.31 20.13
CA LYS A 509 16.24 -7.49 20.79
C LYS A 509 15.22 -7.00 19.78
N CYS A 510 14.08 -6.61 20.28
CA CYS A 510 13.03 -5.95 19.50
C CYS A 510 13.10 -4.45 19.71
N TYR A 511 12.80 -3.68 18.67
CA TYR A 511 12.90 -2.23 18.68
C TYR A 511 11.81 -1.59 17.84
N PHE A 512 11.51 -0.32 18.12
CA PHE A 512 11.02 0.56 17.09
C PHE A 512 12.22 1.10 16.29
N ILE A 513 12.15 0.98 14.97
CA ILE A 513 13.20 1.42 14.05
C ILE A 513 12.60 2.51 13.16
N TYR A 514 13.29 3.62 13.06
CA TYR A 514 13.09 4.62 12.02
C TYR A 514 14.16 4.45 10.96
N GLN A 515 13.73 4.26 9.71
CA GLN A 515 14.61 4.23 8.55
C GLN A 515 14.39 5.52 7.76
N PRO A 516 15.39 6.41 7.66
CA PRO A 516 15.22 7.68 6.98
C PRO A 516 14.99 7.50 5.49
N ASN A 517 14.20 8.41 4.94
CA ASN A 517 14.03 8.56 3.51
C ASN A 517 15.29 9.22 2.90
N GLU A 518 15.59 8.89 1.63
CA GLU A 518 16.70 9.51 0.90
C GLU A 518 16.47 11.00 0.57
N VAL A 519 15.26 11.52 0.74
CA VAL A 519 14.84 12.85 0.28
C VAL A 519 14.32 13.74 1.40
N PHE A 520 13.65 13.18 2.41
CA PHE A 520 12.98 13.94 3.47
C PHE A 520 13.70 13.82 4.82
N TYR A 521 13.61 14.88 5.62
CA TYR A 521 14.03 14.86 7.02
C TYR A 521 13.07 14.00 7.83
N GLY A 522 13.58 13.30 8.84
CA GLY A 522 12.75 12.59 9.79
C GLY A 522 11.85 13.57 10.55
N PHE A 523 10.56 13.29 10.57
CA PHE A 523 9.57 13.97 11.42
C PHE A 523 8.46 13.00 11.76
N ASP A 524 8.84 11.87 12.35
CA ASP A 524 8.00 10.75 12.66
C ASP A 524 8.06 10.45 14.14
N PHE A 525 6.94 9.98 14.68
CA PHE A 525 6.77 9.84 16.12
C PHE A 525 6.43 8.40 16.50
N ILE A 526 6.95 7.95 17.63
CA ILE A 526 6.33 6.92 18.46
C ILE A 526 5.72 7.61 19.68
N ILE A 527 4.45 7.32 19.95
CA ILE A 527 3.62 8.00 20.95
C ILE A 527 3.15 6.96 21.98
N SER A 528 3.31 7.26 23.26
CA SER A 528 2.92 6.39 24.36
C SER A 528 1.40 6.14 24.41
N PRO A 529 0.94 5.11 25.13
CA PRO A 529 -0.43 5.10 25.66
C PRO A 529 -0.67 6.31 26.55
N PRO A 530 -1.93 6.62 26.95
CA PRO A 530 -2.23 7.68 27.88
C PRO A 530 -1.58 7.42 29.23
N ILE A 531 -0.90 8.42 29.78
CA ILE A 531 -0.21 8.41 31.07
C ILE A 531 -0.84 9.47 31.97
N ASN A 532 -1.04 9.15 33.23
CA ASN A 532 -1.51 10.10 34.24
C ASN A 532 -0.36 11.03 34.66
N PHE A 533 -0.59 12.34 34.52
CA PHE A 533 0.29 13.38 35.00
C PHE A 533 -0.44 14.23 36.02
N THR A 534 0.28 14.66 37.05
CA THR A 534 -0.25 15.53 38.12
C THR A 534 0.35 16.93 37.97
N GLU A 535 -0.48 17.95 38.04
CA GLU A 535 -0.04 19.33 37.98
C GLU A 535 0.96 19.65 39.11
N GLY A 536 1.96 20.47 38.82
CA GLY A 536 3.03 20.82 39.73
C GLY A 536 4.11 19.78 39.90
N HIS A 537 3.90 18.52 39.42
CA HIS A 537 4.88 17.44 39.54
C HIS A 537 5.99 17.53 38.49
N GLU A 538 7.15 17.05 38.84
CA GLU A 538 8.30 16.93 37.95
C GLU A 538 8.45 15.48 37.47
N TYR A 539 8.55 15.32 36.16
CA TYR A 539 8.69 14.02 35.51
C TYR A 539 9.99 13.90 34.76
N LYS A 540 10.52 12.67 34.71
CA LYS A 540 11.67 12.31 33.91
C LYS A 540 11.25 11.31 32.84
N VAL A 541 11.53 11.64 31.57
CA VAL A 541 11.38 10.73 30.45
C VAL A 541 12.76 10.24 30.04
N THR A 542 12.89 8.92 29.84
CA THR A 542 14.12 8.26 29.41
C THR A 542 13.84 7.40 28.19
N ALA A 543 14.64 7.52 27.14
CA ALA A 543 14.67 6.62 26.00
C ALA A 543 16.01 5.89 25.94
N THR A 544 15.97 4.58 25.73
CA THR A 544 17.18 3.77 25.48
C THR A 544 17.31 3.58 23.98
N VAL A 545 18.30 4.26 23.38
CA VAL A 545 18.44 4.36 21.91
C VAL A 545 19.85 3.99 21.44
N SER A 546 19.91 3.56 20.19
CA SER A 546 21.12 3.33 19.43
C SER A 546 20.92 3.78 17.98
N ASN A 547 21.94 3.76 17.16
CA ASN A 547 21.84 3.90 15.72
C ASN A 547 22.49 2.71 15.01
N ASP A 548 22.19 2.54 13.72
CA ASP A 548 22.68 1.44 12.88
C ASP A 548 23.66 1.94 11.80
N ASP A 549 24.58 2.84 12.16
CA ASP A 549 25.66 3.25 11.27
C ASP A 549 26.99 2.61 11.67
N ILE A 550 27.24 1.39 11.22
CA ILE A 550 28.46 0.64 11.52
C ILE A 550 29.71 1.33 10.93
N ALA A 551 29.55 2.12 9.88
CA ALA A 551 30.63 2.86 9.26
C ALA A 551 31.07 4.10 10.10
N GLY A 552 30.19 4.57 11.01
CA GLY A 552 30.47 5.65 11.93
C GLY A 552 30.48 7.05 11.31
N TYR A 553 29.86 7.21 10.15
CA TYR A 553 29.83 8.49 9.44
C TYR A 553 28.51 9.25 9.60
N ARG A 554 27.47 8.60 10.13
CA ARG A 554 26.11 9.12 10.17
C ARG A 554 25.64 9.28 11.60
N GLU A 555 24.89 10.32 11.85
CA GLU A 555 24.38 10.68 13.16
C GLU A 555 22.86 10.74 13.12
N GLU A 556 22.22 9.95 13.97
CA GLU A 556 20.77 10.05 14.15
C GLU A 556 20.44 11.13 15.18
N SER A 557 19.23 11.67 15.09
CA SER A 557 18.75 12.62 16.08
C SER A 557 17.28 12.43 16.41
N PHE A 558 16.89 12.79 17.63
CA PHE A 558 15.52 12.74 18.09
C PHE A 558 15.23 13.80 19.16
N ARG A 559 13.93 14.04 19.39
CA ARG A 559 13.44 14.90 20.49
C ARG A 559 12.28 14.23 21.21
N PHE A 560 12.14 14.57 22.48
CA PHE A 560 10.94 14.22 23.25
C PHE A 560 9.87 15.29 23.11
N TYR A 561 8.61 14.86 23.22
CA TYR A 561 7.43 15.71 23.15
C TYR A 561 6.42 15.28 24.21
N THR A 562 5.63 16.25 24.69
CA THR A 562 4.31 15.99 25.26
C THR A 562 3.26 16.16 24.15
N MET A 563 2.22 15.33 24.18
CA MET A 563 1.17 15.36 23.16
C MET A 563 -0.21 15.26 23.80
N ALA A 564 -1.19 15.94 23.19
CA ALA A 564 -2.58 15.86 23.64
C ALA A 564 -3.35 14.66 23.04
N GLY A 565 -2.72 13.88 22.16
CA GLY A 565 -3.30 12.73 21.47
C GLY A 565 -2.33 12.18 20.43
N TYR A 566 -2.86 11.48 19.44
CA TYR A 566 -2.07 10.81 18.40
C TYR A 566 -1.93 11.62 17.10
N ASP A 567 -2.02 12.95 17.21
CA ASP A 567 -1.81 13.90 16.11
C ASP A 567 -0.94 15.06 16.56
N LEU A 568 -0.50 15.91 15.64
CA LEU A 568 0.37 17.06 15.95
C LEU A 568 -0.34 18.20 16.70
N ASN A 569 -1.66 18.16 16.85
CA ASN A 569 -2.39 19.20 17.54
C ASN A 569 -2.20 19.08 19.06
N GLY A 570 -1.47 20.03 19.63
CA GLY A 570 -1.06 20.02 21.04
C GLY A 570 0.27 19.29 21.28
N ALA A 571 1.06 19.03 20.24
CA ALA A 571 2.42 18.53 20.36
C ALA A 571 3.36 19.66 20.83
N VAL A 572 4.03 19.47 21.96
CA VAL A 572 4.98 20.43 22.53
C VAL A 572 6.34 19.75 22.71
N PRO A 573 7.41 20.25 22.08
CA PRO A 573 8.73 19.68 22.26
C PRO A 573 9.25 19.93 23.69
N LEU A 574 9.82 18.92 24.30
CA LEU A 574 10.53 19.02 25.56
C LEU A 574 11.98 19.42 25.29
N GLY A 575 12.46 20.42 26.04
CA GLY A 575 13.80 20.99 25.87
C GLY A 575 13.98 21.80 24.58
N ASN A 576 15.15 22.37 24.40
CA ASN A 576 15.44 23.31 23.30
C ASN A 576 16.15 22.67 22.10
N GLU A 577 16.83 21.53 22.30
CA GLU A 577 17.67 20.88 21.30
C GLU A 577 17.33 19.41 21.12
N ALA A 578 17.65 18.87 19.93
CA ALA A 578 17.55 17.46 19.67
C ALA A 578 18.75 16.70 20.27
N TYR A 579 18.54 15.48 20.69
CA TYR A 579 19.60 14.56 21.07
C TYR A 579 20.27 13.99 19.83
N THR A 580 21.59 13.83 19.85
CA THR A 580 22.38 13.22 18.79
C THR A 580 22.87 11.85 19.22
N VAL A 581 22.65 10.83 18.38
CA VAL A 581 23.00 9.43 18.61
C VAL A 581 24.15 9.03 17.69
N LYS A 582 25.30 8.62 18.26
CA LYS A 582 26.57 8.32 17.54
C LYS A 582 27.21 7.00 17.98
N HIS A 583 26.44 6.03 18.44
CA HIS A 583 27.00 4.79 19.01
C HIS A 583 26.30 3.57 18.39
N PRO A 584 26.78 3.13 17.20
CA PRO A 584 26.17 2.02 16.48
C PRO A 584 26.19 0.73 17.33
N GLY A 585 25.01 0.14 17.50
CA GLY A 585 24.83 -1.12 18.23
C GLY A 585 24.99 -1.03 19.75
N GLU A 586 25.35 0.14 20.31
CA GLU A 586 25.42 0.38 21.74
C GLU A 586 24.20 1.19 22.20
N PHE A 587 23.30 0.58 22.94
CA PHE A 587 22.13 1.27 23.48
C PHE A 587 22.50 2.08 24.71
N ARG A 588 22.13 3.37 24.70
CA ARG A 588 22.35 4.32 25.79
C ARG A 588 21.08 5.04 26.15
N ASP A 589 21.01 5.44 27.43
CA ASP A 589 19.90 6.20 27.97
C ASP A 589 20.09 7.69 27.72
N TYR A 590 19.05 8.31 27.21
CA TYR A 590 18.89 9.75 27.07
C TYR A 590 17.66 10.18 27.85
N SER A 591 17.79 11.19 28.68
CA SER A 591 16.71 11.63 29.56
C SER A 591 16.49 13.11 29.49
N ILE A 592 15.24 13.51 29.73
CA ILE A 592 14.84 14.88 29.95
C ILE A 592 13.89 14.95 31.13
N THR A 593 13.98 16.06 31.91
CA THR A 593 13.00 16.37 32.96
C THR A 593 12.12 17.54 32.51
N PHE A 594 10.88 17.54 32.95
CA PHE A 594 9.94 18.62 32.74
C PHE A 594 8.95 18.69 33.90
N THR A 595 8.43 19.88 34.18
CA THR A 595 7.37 20.09 35.16
C THR A 595 6.05 20.24 34.41
N VAL A 596 5.02 19.60 34.89
CA VAL A 596 3.65 19.81 34.43
C VAL A 596 3.15 21.14 35.02
N GLU A 597 2.92 22.13 34.15
CA GLU A 597 2.48 23.47 34.60
C GLU A 597 1.08 23.40 35.17
N ASP A 598 0.87 24.05 36.33
CA ASP A 598 -0.45 24.32 36.88
C ASP A 598 -1.13 25.41 36.03
N ASP A 599 -2.25 25.08 35.42
CA ASP A 599 -3.01 26.00 34.56
C ASP A 599 -3.77 27.09 35.37
N GLY A 600 -3.77 26.97 36.69
CA GLY A 600 -4.37 27.92 37.62
C GLY A 600 -5.90 27.88 37.69
N TYR A 601 -6.54 26.86 37.10
CA TYR A 601 -8.01 26.69 37.08
C TYR A 601 -8.52 25.51 37.89
N GLY A 602 -7.66 24.65 38.44
CA GLY A 602 -7.99 23.48 39.25
C GLY A 602 -7.60 23.60 40.70
N SER A 603 -7.79 22.52 41.47
CA SER A 603 -7.09 22.33 42.75
C SER A 603 -5.66 21.95 42.46
N ALA A 604 -4.68 22.48 43.19
CA ALA A 604 -3.31 21.94 43.14
C ALA A 604 -3.37 20.40 43.27
N ASP A 605 -2.59 19.67 42.45
CA ASP A 605 -2.57 18.22 42.35
C ASP A 605 -3.70 17.59 41.48
N GLU A 606 -4.25 18.31 40.49
CA GLU A 606 -5.16 17.70 39.52
C GLU A 606 -4.40 16.73 38.61
N THR A 607 -4.91 15.52 38.50
CA THR A 607 -4.32 14.46 37.65
C THR A 607 -5.11 14.36 36.34
N PHE A 608 -4.40 14.40 35.22
CA PHE A 608 -4.99 14.30 33.88
C PHE A 608 -4.17 13.39 32.95
N PRO A 609 -4.79 12.72 31.98
CA PRO A 609 -4.09 11.91 31.01
C PRO A 609 -3.42 12.78 29.93
N SER A 610 -2.18 12.45 29.60
CA SER A 610 -1.45 13.03 28.48
C SER A 610 -0.55 11.96 27.85
N PHE A 611 0.23 12.32 26.85
CA PHE A 611 1.05 11.37 26.09
C PHE A 611 2.48 11.88 26.00
N ILE A 612 3.43 10.95 26.01
CA ILE A 612 4.83 11.21 25.72
C ILE A 612 5.18 10.65 24.36
N ALA A 613 5.94 11.39 23.59
CA ALA A 613 6.40 10.92 22.30
C ALA A 613 7.91 11.12 22.12
N LEU A 614 8.50 10.25 21.31
CA LEU A 614 9.82 10.43 20.74
C LEU A 614 9.65 10.67 19.24
N CYS A 615 10.17 11.81 18.78
CA CYS A 615 10.19 12.20 17.37
C CYS A 615 11.60 12.02 16.81
N CYS A 616 11.74 11.26 15.73
CA CYS A 616 12.96 11.29 14.94
C CYS A 616 13.11 12.65 14.26
N THR A 617 14.28 13.23 14.32
CA THR A 617 14.62 14.51 13.69
C THR A 617 15.87 14.41 12.82
N SER A 618 16.21 13.18 12.41
CA SER A 618 17.39 12.88 11.61
C SER A 618 17.33 13.52 10.24
N HIS A 619 18.51 13.85 9.73
CA HIS A 619 18.64 14.33 8.35
C HIS A 619 18.32 13.19 7.35
N TYR A 620 17.95 13.54 6.12
CA TYR A 620 17.79 12.56 5.05
C TYR A 620 19.11 11.79 4.79
N ASP A 621 19.01 10.57 4.26
CA ASP A 621 20.13 9.70 3.92
C ASP A 621 21.08 9.42 5.12
N MET A 622 20.54 9.38 6.35
CA MET A 622 21.26 8.94 7.55
C MET A 622 21.10 7.42 7.77
N GLY A 623 21.60 6.87 8.88
CA GLY A 623 21.41 5.50 9.27
C GLY A 623 19.99 5.23 9.80
N MET A 624 19.85 4.28 10.70
CA MET A 624 18.56 3.99 11.35
C MET A 624 18.62 4.37 12.82
N LEU A 625 17.57 4.99 13.33
CA LEU A 625 17.38 5.22 14.76
C LEU A 625 16.67 4.01 15.37
N LEU A 626 17.27 3.42 16.41
CA LEU A 626 16.78 2.23 17.10
C LEU A 626 16.35 2.61 18.52
N VAL A 627 15.09 2.36 18.88
CA VAL A 627 14.54 2.66 20.22
C VAL A 627 14.13 1.36 20.90
N SER A 628 14.83 0.96 21.95
CA SER A 628 14.61 -0.32 22.64
C SER A 628 13.74 -0.22 23.90
N GLN A 629 13.64 0.97 24.48
CA GLN A 629 12.86 1.18 25.70
C GLN A 629 12.47 2.66 25.83
N MET A 630 11.31 2.89 26.43
CA MET A 630 10.90 4.19 26.97
C MET A 630 10.50 4.01 28.44
N ALA A 631 10.87 4.97 29.27
CA ALA A 631 10.49 5.03 30.68
C ALA A 631 10.01 6.44 31.06
N ILE A 632 9.01 6.51 31.90
CA ILE A 632 8.43 7.77 32.43
C ILE A 632 8.32 7.59 33.94
N GLU A 633 8.94 8.50 34.69
CA GLU A 633 9.05 8.45 36.14
C GLU A 633 8.58 9.79 36.72
N ASP A 634 7.73 9.75 37.74
CA ASP A 634 7.48 10.91 38.60
C ASP A 634 8.67 11.04 39.56
N ILE A 635 9.42 12.11 39.45
CA ILE A 635 10.61 12.40 40.24
C ILE A 635 10.35 13.54 41.23
N THR A 636 9.08 13.94 41.40
CA THR A 636 8.70 14.97 42.34
C THR A 636 9.16 14.57 43.72
N PRO A 637 9.95 15.40 44.39
CA PRO A 637 10.32 15.13 45.77
C PRO A 637 9.04 14.91 46.59
N ALA A 638 8.99 13.85 47.36
CA ALA A 638 7.87 13.63 48.26
C ALA A 638 7.63 14.91 49.08
N GLN A 639 6.48 15.53 48.87
CA GLN A 639 6.10 16.67 49.75
C GLN A 639 5.96 16.05 51.13
N HIS A 640 6.95 16.34 51.94
CA HIS A 640 6.88 15.94 53.33
C HIS A 640 5.70 16.66 53.97
N GLN A 641 4.69 15.90 54.33
CA GLN A 641 3.52 16.44 55.02
C GLN A 641 4.04 17.15 56.28
N ARG A 642 3.63 18.41 56.45
CA ARG A 642 4.00 19.18 57.64
C ARG A 642 3.72 18.36 58.91
N GLY A 643 4.78 18.05 59.67
CA GLY A 643 4.68 17.19 60.86
C GLY A 643 5.07 15.73 60.64
N ASP A 644 5.30 15.28 59.40
CA ASP A 644 5.93 14.01 59.08
C ASP A 644 7.45 14.16 59.20
N VAL A 645 7.95 14.06 60.40
CA VAL A 645 9.34 14.33 60.76
C VAL A 645 10.24 13.13 60.45
N ASN A 646 9.68 11.92 60.51
CA ASN A 646 10.43 10.70 60.25
C ASN A 646 10.40 10.29 58.78
N GLY A 647 9.54 10.91 57.94
CA GLY A 647 9.45 10.66 56.48
C GLY A 647 8.73 9.35 56.13
N ASP A 648 7.85 8.82 57.00
CA ASP A 648 7.13 7.56 56.74
C ASP A 648 5.76 7.78 56.03
N GLY A 649 5.36 9.04 55.78
CA GLY A 649 4.12 9.42 55.10
C GLY A 649 2.90 9.52 56.07
N GLU A 650 3.08 9.32 57.37
CA GLU A 650 2.03 9.45 58.36
C GLU A 650 2.43 10.44 59.44
N VAL A 651 1.56 11.38 59.80
CA VAL A 651 1.78 12.29 60.95
C VAL A 651 1.19 11.70 62.18
N ASN A 652 2.02 11.13 63.05
CA ASN A 652 1.62 10.44 64.25
C ASN A 652 2.62 10.57 65.40
N ILE A 653 2.45 9.78 66.47
CA ILE A 653 3.33 9.85 67.64
C ILE A 653 4.80 9.45 67.38
N ALA A 654 5.07 8.73 66.28
CA ALA A 654 6.43 8.38 65.88
C ALA A 654 7.21 9.65 65.48
N ASP A 655 6.55 10.61 64.83
CA ASP A 655 7.13 11.90 64.40
C ASP A 655 7.47 12.78 65.63
N VAL A 656 6.62 12.75 66.63
CA VAL A 656 6.92 13.44 67.89
C VAL A 656 8.20 12.90 68.52
N ASN A 657 8.40 11.61 68.49
CA ASN A 657 9.61 11.00 69.00
C ASN A 657 10.83 11.31 68.14
N ALA A 658 10.67 11.30 66.80
CA ALA A 658 11.73 11.68 65.86
C ALA A 658 12.16 13.15 66.03
N LEU A 659 11.18 14.07 66.18
CA LEU A 659 11.42 15.45 66.41
C LEU A 659 12.14 15.73 67.76
N ILE A 660 11.73 15.07 68.82
CA ILE A 660 12.43 15.12 70.12
C ILE A 660 13.88 14.62 69.98
N ASP A 661 14.09 13.52 69.29
CA ASP A 661 15.43 12.97 69.03
C ASP A 661 16.32 13.94 68.25
N MET A 662 15.78 14.60 67.19
CA MET A 662 16.47 15.65 66.42
C MET A 662 16.86 16.80 67.30
N ILE A 663 15.95 17.32 68.09
CA ILE A 663 16.21 18.46 68.98
C ILE A 663 17.33 18.07 69.99
N LEU A 664 17.31 16.89 70.56
CA LEU A 664 18.33 16.43 71.49
C LEU A 664 19.71 16.23 70.85
N LYS A 665 19.78 15.94 69.60
CA LYS A 665 21.01 15.81 68.81
C LYS A 665 21.50 17.11 68.24
N GLY A 666 20.66 18.14 68.22
CA GLY A 666 20.94 19.43 67.55
C GLY A 666 20.91 19.32 66.04
N GLU A 667 20.15 18.37 65.50
CA GLU A 667 19.86 18.18 64.10
C GLU A 667 18.64 18.99 63.70
N ALA A 668 18.51 19.41 62.43
CA ALA A 668 17.36 20.08 61.90
C ALA A 668 17.03 19.53 60.52
N SER A 669 15.75 19.38 60.22
CA SER A 669 15.22 19.16 58.88
C SER A 669 14.09 20.14 58.59
N ASP A 670 13.80 20.36 57.33
CA ASP A 670 12.74 21.30 56.93
C ASP A 670 11.37 20.89 57.51
N ASN A 671 11.12 19.61 57.72
CA ASN A 671 9.88 19.07 58.31
C ASN A 671 9.81 19.20 59.84
N ALA A 672 10.90 19.43 60.49
CA ALA A 672 11.01 19.54 61.95
C ALA A 672 10.58 20.91 62.48
N ASP A 673 10.61 21.99 61.63
CA ASP A 673 10.03 23.31 61.93
C ASP A 673 8.51 23.28 61.68
N VAL A 674 7.81 22.65 62.60
CA VAL A 674 6.35 22.40 62.46
C VAL A 674 5.54 23.67 62.61
N ASN A 675 6.06 24.71 63.32
CA ASN A 675 5.39 25.98 63.50
C ASN A 675 5.79 27.04 62.46
N SER A 676 6.82 26.74 61.60
CA SER A 676 7.37 27.66 60.59
C SER A 676 7.93 28.96 61.12
N ASP A 677 8.54 28.94 62.35
CA ASP A 677 9.19 30.10 62.93
C ASP A 677 10.68 30.21 62.62
N GLY A 678 11.25 29.22 61.93
CA GLY A 678 12.66 29.13 61.50
C GLY A 678 13.58 28.50 62.54
N GLU A 679 13.07 28.01 63.66
CA GLU A 679 13.85 27.32 64.70
C GLU A 679 13.23 25.99 65.08
N VAL A 680 14.02 24.92 65.02
CA VAL A 680 13.56 23.55 65.44
C VAL A 680 13.77 23.43 66.98
N ASN A 681 12.71 23.49 67.74
CA ASN A 681 12.76 23.49 69.19
C ASN A 681 11.47 22.86 69.83
N ILE A 682 11.33 22.97 71.14
CA ILE A 682 10.18 22.35 71.87
C ILE A 682 8.82 22.97 71.47
N ALA A 683 8.78 24.12 70.86
CA ALA A 683 7.53 24.71 70.37
C ALA A 683 7.00 23.88 69.19
N ASP A 684 7.88 23.31 68.33
CA ASP A 684 7.47 22.43 67.24
C ASP A 684 6.89 21.13 67.72
N VAL A 685 7.46 20.56 68.80
CA VAL A 685 6.90 19.36 69.41
C VAL A 685 5.48 19.60 69.88
N ASN A 686 5.21 20.76 70.52
CA ASN A 686 3.84 21.12 70.96
C ASN A 686 2.90 21.30 69.76
N ASN A 687 3.35 21.99 68.72
CA ASN A 687 2.57 22.21 67.50
C ASN A 687 2.28 20.88 66.78
N LEU A 688 3.24 19.93 66.73
CA LEU A 688 3.05 18.61 66.18
C LEU A 688 2.02 17.77 66.96
N ILE A 689 2.10 17.84 68.28
CA ILE A 689 1.11 17.20 69.13
C ILE A 689 -0.29 17.79 68.92
N ASP A 690 -0.41 19.12 68.82
CA ASP A 690 -1.67 19.79 68.55
C ASP A 690 -2.18 19.41 67.14
N LEU A 691 -1.32 19.29 66.15
CA LEU A 691 -1.66 18.85 64.78
C LEU A 691 -2.22 17.42 64.80
N ILE A 692 -1.56 16.51 65.49
CA ILE A 692 -1.99 15.10 65.62
C ILE A 692 -3.34 15.00 66.37
N LEU A 693 -3.59 15.81 67.38
CA LEU A 693 -4.83 15.82 68.14
C LEU A 693 -6.03 16.45 67.39
N THR A 694 -5.75 17.20 66.33
CA THR A 694 -6.76 17.87 65.48
C THR A 694 -7.03 17.14 64.17
N MET A 695 -6.22 16.18 63.78
CA MET A 695 -6.46 15.25 62.67
C MET A 695 -7.38 14.10 63.09
#